data_64a470566e81d724bba567569c429e1c
#
_entry.id   64a470566e81d724bba567569c429e1c
#
_cell.length_a   1.000
_cell.length_b   1.000
_cell.length_c   1.000
_cell.angle_alpha   90.00
_cell.angle_beta   90.00
_cell.angle_gamma   90.00
#
_symmetry.space_group_name_H-M   'P 1'
#
loop_
_entity.id
_entity.type
_entity.pdbx_description
1 polymer ?
#
loop_
_entity_poly.entity_id
_entity_poly.type
_entity_poly.pdbx_seq_one_letter_code
_entity_poly.pdbx_strand_id
1 'polypeptide(L)'
;MPLSANEQKSVLQSCINTIKSQSNLMKHDLNDNKLLPALKHCSNFLSELRTNSLTPKQYYEIYMLVFDSLETLSTYLLNTHTARQKAKKNNKENSGSAFLADLYEIVQYSGNIIPRLYMMIVIGTTYMSIEGAPTKDLMKDMIEMCHGVQHPIRGLFLRYYLSQRTKNLLPFGNQADFQETVDFLIANFIEMNKLWVRLQHQGHSSERELRYRERKELKILVGSNLDRLSQIIDDYTGDESYSAVEYYKEKIFPTVTEQIIQCRDHLAQSYLIDVLIQVFPDDFHFATLDKLLNEVFVNLHPMLQKSELVQALIDRFIAYEKFASDISDLSVEERPVLHNVNIDDLFQSFWQFYSNLSELDPDLPPEEHSLLLQSLISLLLTFDPENFSNLDVIYKFAEENLGGQDECDDQEEMWSNLLIEPVSHFKSIKSLLRLENFYDFYKKLTNINLQKQISLAIIDKILSLASENQKDILMDVEEIDGIFRYLMVLIKESPSKLDTAKNLGVTKTIKVNNGELLVTPEFLEVQEKICKVFQLVENPEDPVKTIANLLYIRKTYLNKNLENIIYTYPSLISRILFKLKIIGYVNLQQKKNDESSELQSTSNFKNLSVIINELYQYHQEYSSDLILTLYLNTTIVTDQLQLESLCYELFTQCFVIYEENLILSTHQNRNSASVNPRDSLSGGSLAFESILAIANSLAKTRNLSKDNYESLITKLTLYASRLLKKNEVTRAILACAHLWNQERKGEENDGKRVLECLQKCLRVADGCLDPFLSVKLFIEILNQSIILNVDSWFTNGVIELTKTNIENLEDNQELDILFKRVLAYMENPN
;
A
#
# COMPACT_ATOMS: atom_id res chain seq x y z
N MET A 1 34.18 -33.62 -28.66
CA MET A 1 32.84 -33.10 -28.95
C MET A 1 31.93 -33.53 -27.79
N PRO A 2 31.09 -32.70 -27.26
CA PRO A 2 30.10 -33.14 -26.27
C PRO A 2 29.18 -34.17 -26.89
N LEU A 3 28.84 -35.21 -26.15
CA LEU A 3 27.95 -36.28 -26.59
C LEU A 3 26.53 -35.70 -26.80
N SER A 4 25.80 -36.26 -27.78
CA SER A 4 24.40 -35.90 -28.00
C SER A 4 23.54 -36.25 -26.76
N ALA A 5 22.42 -35.57 -26.56
CA ALA A 5 21.53 -35.80 -25.39
C ALA A 5 21.06 -37.27 -25.28
N ASN A 6 20.90 -37.96 -26.44
CA ASN A 6 20.50 -39.36 -26.46
C ASN A 6 21.66 -40.28 -26.07
N GLU A 7 22.87 -39.97 -26.46
CA GLU A 7 24.08 -40.71 -26.06
C GLU A 7 24.36 -40.55 -24.58
N GLN A 8 24.19 -39.33 -24.04
CA GLN A 8 24.31 -39.07 -22.60
C GLN A 8 23.30 -39.89 -21.78
N LYS A 9 22.04 -39.97 -22.21
CA LYS A 9 21.02 -40.80 -21.59
C LYS A 9 21.37 -42.29 -21.63
N SER A 10 21.97 -42.77 -22.72
CA SER A 10 22.40 -44.17 -22.87
C SER A 10 23.56 -44.48 -21.90
N VAL A 11 24.54 -43.56 -21.80
CA VAL A 11 25.66 -43.67 -20.86
C VAL A 11 25.15 -43.65 -19.40
N LEU A 12 24.24 -42.74 -19.07
CA LEU A 12 23.63 -42.67 -17.75
C LEU A 12 22.93 -43.99 -17.38
N GLN A 13 22.12 -44.54 -18.28
CA GLN A 13 21.39 -45.78 -18.02
C GLN A 13 22.34 -46.99 -17.86
N SER A 14 23.45 -47.03 -18.60
CA SER A 14 24.51 -48.04 -18.47
C SER A 14 25.16 -47.91 -17.08
N CYS A 15 25.57 -46.71 -16.66
CA CYS A 15 26.16 -46.47 -15.35
C CYS A 15 25.21 -46.88 -14.21
N ILE A 16 23.91 -46.49 -14.30
CA ILE A 16 22.89 -46.88 -13.32
C ILE A 16 22.77 -48.41 -13.19
N ASN A 17 22.72 -49.11 -14.32
CA ASN A 17 22.59 -50.56 -14.35
C ASN A 17 23.82 -51.23 -13.72
N THR A 18 25.02 -50.74 -14.05
CA THR A 18 26.29 -51.25 -13.46
C THR A 18 26.32 -51.00 -11.96
N ILE A 19 25.97 -49.79 -11.52
CA ILE A 19 25.97 -49.46 -10.06
C ILE A 19 24.98 -50.37 -9.32
N LYS A 20 23.76 -50.52 -9.82
CA LYS A 20 22.74 -51.39 -9.19
C LYS A 20 23.17 -52.83 -9.15
N SER A 21 23.72 -53.39 -10.24
CA SER A 21 24.23 -54.77 -10.31
C SER A 21 25.35 -55.00 -9.30
N GLN A 22 26.36 -54.12 -9.31
CA GLN A 22 27.52 -54.27 -8.41
C GLN A 22 27.14 -54.00 -6.94
N SER A 23 26.21 -53.10 -6.67
CA SER A 23 25.69 -52.84 -5.33
C SER A 23 24.94 -54.04 -4.78
N ASN A 24 24.16 -54.76 -5.59
CA ASN A 24 23.48 -55.99 -5.19
C ASN A 24 24.48 -57.12 -4.89
N LEU A 25 25.53 -57.27 -5.70
CA LEU A 25 26.61 -58.26 -5.44
C LEU A 25 27.36 -57.92 -4.12
N MET A 26 27.67 -56.66 -3.91
CA MET A 26 28.26 -56.17 -2.67
C MET A 26 27.41 -56.55 -1.44
N LYS A 27 26.07 -56.30 -1.52
CA LYS A 27 25.12 -56.62 -0.44
C LYS A 27 25.09 -58.12 -0.15
N HIS A 28 25.11 -58.95 -1.21
CA HIS A 28 25.16 -60.41 -1.07
C HIS A 28 26.46 -60.86 -0.36
N ASP A 29 27.62 -60.37 -0.80
CA ASP A 29 28.89 -60.70 -0.20
C ASP A 29 29.00 -60.21 1.26
N LEU A 30 28.43 -59.05 1.59
CA LEU A 30 28.34 -58.54 2.96
C LEU A 30 27.48 -59.44 3.87
N ASN A 31 26.38 -59.99 3.34
CA ASN A 31 25.52 -60.92 4.04
C ASN A 31 26.24 -62.27 4.28
N ASP A 32 27.11 -62.66 3.35
CA ASP A 32 27.97 -63.87 3.47
C ASP A 32 29.23 -63.64 4.33
N ASN A 33 29.39 -62.42 4.90
CA ASN A 33 30.59 -62.01 5.66
C ASN A 33 31.91 -62.04 4.85
N LYS A 34 31.85 -61.87 3.54
CA LYS A 34 33.00 -61.79 2.62
C LYS A 34 33.39 -60.36 2.32
N LEU A 35 34.13 -59.70 3.20
CA LEU A 35 34.43 -58.26 3.10
C LEU A 35 35.31 -57.89 1.89
N LEU A 36 36.36 -58.67 1.58
CA LEU A 36 37.29 -58.34 0.46
C LEU A 36 36.61 -58.38 -0.91
N PRO A 37 35.79 -59.40 -1.28
CA PRO A 37 34.95 -59.39 -2.47
C PRO A 37 33.98 -58.20 -2.50
N ALA A 38 33.34 -57.92 -1.36
CA ALA A 38 32.42 -56.79 -1.26
C ALA A 38 33.11 -55.43 -1.56
N LEU A 39 34.32 -55.21 -1.02
CA LEU A 39 35.12 -54.00 -1.34
C LEU A 39 35.52 -53.93 -2.82
N LYS A 40 35.76 -55.09 -3.48
CA LYS A 40 36.02 -55.15 -4.91
C LYS A 40 34.81 -54.71 -5.74
N HIS A 41 33.62 -55.19 -5.38
CA HIS A 41 32.35 -54.74 -6.00
C HIS A 41 32.12 -53.24 -5.72
N CYS A 42 32.46 -52.76 -4.51
CA CYS A 42 32.43 -51.35 -4.19
C CYS A 42 33.35 -50.53 -5.09
N SER A 43 34.60 -50.97 -5.27
CA SER A 43 35.53 -50.29 -6.21
C SER A 43 35.05 -50.29 -7.63
N ASN A 44 34.35 -51.35 -8.07
CA ASN A 44 33.80 -51.43 -9.42
C ASN A 44 32.70 -50.41 -9.67
N PHE A 45 31.68 -50.28 -8.82
CA PHE A 45 30.61 -49.32 -9.00
C PHE A 45 31.11 -47.89 -8.77
N LEU A 46 32.06 -47.65 -7.89
CA LEU A 46 32.69 -46.35 -7.70
C LEU A 46 33.51 -45.91 -8.93
N SER A 47 33.95 -46.83 -9.76
CA SER A 47 34.68 -46.55 -11.00
C SER A 47 33.77 -45.83 -12.03
N GLU A 48 32.44 -45.98 -11.94
CA GLU A 48 31.49 -45.26 -12.79
C GLU A 48 31.50 -43.74 -12.53
N LEU A 49 31.88 -43.29 -11.33
CA LEU A 49 32.06 -41.87 -11.02
C LEU A 49 33.25 -41.19 -11.75
N ARG A 50 34.02 -41.96 -12.52
CA ARG A 50 35.13 -41.44 -13.35
C ARG A 50 34.65 -40.84 -14.68
N THR A 51 33.38 -41.01 -15.02
CA THR A 51 32.82 -40.48 -16.26
C THR A 51 32.95 -38.96 -16.38
N ASN A 52 33.19 -38.46 -17.62
CA ASN A 52 33.25 -37.03 -17.97
C ASN A 52 32.11 -36.64 -18.91
N SER A 53 31.23 -37.56 -19.26
CA SER A 53 30.27 -37.45 -20.34
C SER A 53 28.89 -36.95 -19.87
N LEU A 54 28.67 -36.87 -18.55
CA LEU A 54 27.38 -36.57 -17.95
C LEU A 54 27.31 -35.10 -17.54
N THR A 55 26.11 -34.54 -17.62
CA THR A 55 25.80 -33.23 -17.03
C THR A 55 25.82 -33.29 -15.50
N PRO A 56 25.99 -32.18 -14.78
CA PRO A 56 25.97 -32.17 -13.32
C PRO A 56 24.73 -32.83 -12.71
N LYS A 57 23.55 -32.64 -13.28
CA LYS A 57 22.30 -33.29 -12.84
C LYS A 57 22.35 -34.81 -12.99
N GLN A 58 22.81 -35.30 -14.13
CA GLN A 58 22.96 -36.74 -14.41
C GLN A 58 24.06 -37.33 -13.53
N TYR A 59 25.14 -36.59 -13.27
CA TYR A 59 26.19 -37.01 -12.37
C TYR A 59 25.70 -37.12 -10.93
N TYR A 60 24.81 -36.18 -10.52
CA TYR A 60 24.16 -36.24 -9.22
C TYR A 60 23.28 -37.50 -9.04
N GLU A 61 22.58 -37.93 -10.09
CA GLU A 61 21.78 -39.18 -10.01
C GLU A 61 22.64 -40.41 -9.73
N ILE A 62 23.78 -40.57 -10.43
CA ILE A 62 24.69 -41.70 -10.15
C ILE A 62 25.37 -41.55 -8.81
N TYR A 63 25.71 -40.31 -8.41
CA TYR A 63 26.27 -40.01 -7.09
C TYR A 63 25.32 -40.42 -5.97
N MET A 64 24.03 -40.16 -6.05
CA MET A 64 23.05 -40.53 -5.03
C MET A 64 22.94 -42.08 -4.89
N LEU A 65 22.91 -42.80 -6.01
CA LEU A 65 22.90 -44.28 -5.98
C LEU A 65 24.18 -44.86 -5.31
N VAL A 66 25.31 -44.24 -5.57
CA VAL A 66 26.56 -44.57 -4.95
C VAL A 66 26.54 -44.26 -3.45
N PHE A 67 26.03 -43.08 -3.07
CA PHE A 67 25.89 -42.67 -1.68
C PHE A 67 25.07 -43.69 -0.88
N ASP A 68 23.90 -44.08 -1.36
CA ASP A 68 23.04 -45.10 -0.72
C ASP A 68 23.74 -46.45 -0.59
N SER A 69 24.52 -46.85 -1.60
CA SER A 69 25.27 -48.11 -1.58
C SER A 69 26.40 -48.08 -0.56
N LEU A 70 27.10 -46.95 -0.43
CA LEU A 70 28.16 -46.75 0.53
C LEU A 70 27.62 -46.67 1.99
N GLU A 71 26.40 -46.16 2.18
CA GLU A 71 25.73 -46.17 3.49
C GLU A 71 25.49 -47.58 3.99
N THR A 72 25.13 -48.51 3.08
CA THR A 72 25.02 -49.95 3.41
C THR A 72 26.35 -50.54 3.88
N LEU A 73 27.46 -50.16 3.22
CA LEU A 73 28.78 -50.58 3.62
C LEU A 73 29.18 -50.05 5.01
N SER A 74 28.93 -48.74 5.26
CA SER A 74 29.18 -48.09 6.56
C SER A 74 28.42 -48.76 7.69
N THR A 75 27.14 -49.04 7.51
CA THR A 75 26.29 -49.73 8.50
C THR A 75 26.81 -51.15 8.80
N TYR A 76 27.21 -51.90 7.77
CA TYR A 76 27.79 -53.22 7.97
C TYR A 76 29.10 -53.18 8.76
N LEU A 77 30.01 -52.26 8.45
CA LEU A 77 31.28 -52.08 9.15
C LEU A 77 31.06 -51.72 10.62
N LEU A 78 30.13 -50.82 10.90
CA LEU A 78 29.78 -50.42 12.27
C LEU A 78 29.21 -51.62 13.07
N ASN A 79 28.27 -52.37 12.45
CA ASN A 79 27.70 -53.57 13.08
C ASN A 79 28.73 -54.64 13.34
N THR A 80 29.64 -54.86 12.37
CA THR A 80 30.73 -55.86 12.53
C THR A 80 31.68 -55.43 13.63
N HIS A 81 32.04 -54.17 13.72
CA HIS A 81 32.86 -53.64 14.80
C HIS A 81 32.17 -53.80 16.15
N THR A 82 30.90 -53.49 16.28
CA THR A 82 30.11 -53.62 17.50
C THR A 82 30.00 -55.08 17.93
N ALA A 83 29.78 -56.00 16.98
CA ALA A 83 29.72 -57.43 17.24
C ALA A 83 31.07 -57.94 17.75
N ARG A 84 32.18 -57.53 17.15
CA ARG A 84 33.56 -57.89 17.61
C ARG A 84 33.86 -57.29 18.99
N GLN A 85 33.43 -56.06 19.29
CA GLN A 85 33.58 -55.49 20.64
C GLN A 85 32.78 -56.26 21.68
N LYS A 86 31.55 -56.70 21.41
CA LYS A 86 30.73 -57.51 22.31
C LYS A 86 31.36 -58.87 22.53
N ALA A 87 31.90 -59.49 21.49
CA ALA A 87 32.62 -60.79 21.61
C ALA A 87 33.89 -60.65 22.43
N LYS A 88 34.57 -59.50 22.42
CA LYS A 88 35.81 -59.27 23.19
C LYS A 88 35.60 -58.92 24.67
N LYS A 89 34.47 -58.28 25.00
CA LYS A 89 34.09 -58.08 26.42
C LYS A 89 33.96 -59.40 27.12
N ASN A 90 33.79 -60.53 26.36
CA ASN A 90 33.74 -61.90 26.89
C ASN A 90 35.10 -62.62 26.89
N ASN A 91 36.06 -62.19 26.03
CA ASN A 91 37.43 -62.79 25.98
C ASN A 91 38.47 -61.67 26.08
N LYS A 92 39.26 -61.62 27.14
CA LYS A 92 40.26 -60.60 27.52
C LYS A 92 41.37 -60.30 26.47
N GLU A 93 41.14 -60.11 25.21
CA GLU A 93 42.17 -59.72 24.23
C GLU A 93 42.01 -58.27 23.67
N ASN A 94 43.13 -57.57 23.68
CA ASN A 94 43.26 -56.16 23.40
C ASN A 94 43.43 -55.80 21.90
N SER A 95 42.54 -56.15 20.98
CA SER A 95 42.75 -55.71 19.58
C SER A 95 41.46 -55.19 18.86
N GLY A 96 40.77 -54.28 19.47
CA GLY A 96 39.45 -53.74 18.96
C GLY A 96 39.46 -52.61 17.95
N SER A 97 40.32 -51.65 18.12
CA SER A 97 40.48 -50.52 17.22
C SER A 97 41.25 -50.89 15.93
N ALA A 98 42.06 -51.91 15.99
CA ALA A 98 42.95 -52.35 14.90
C ALA A 98 42.21 -52.68 13.58
N PHE A 99 40.98 -53.24 13.65
CA PHE A 99 40.29 -53.72 12.45
C PHE A 99 39.94 -52.58 11.46
N LEU A 100 39.41 -51.47 11.96
CA LEU A 100 39.06 -50.32 11.06
C LEU A 100 40.29 -49.53 10.69
N ALA A 101 41.31 -49.47 11.55
CA ALA A 101 42.60 -48.86 11.22
C ALA A 101 43.29 -49.66 10.11
N ASP A 102 43.40 -51.01 10.29
CA ASP A 102 43.98 -51.88 9.26
C ASP A 102 43.23 -51.78 7.93
N LEU A 103 41.88 -51.69 7.97
CA LEU A 103 41.05 -51.58 6.80
C LEU A 103 41.25 -50.23 6.09
N TYR A 104 41.41 -49.14 6.84
CA TYR A 104 41.70 -47.83 6.33
C TYR A 104 43.04 -47.77 5.58
N GLU A 105 44.05 -48.42 6.15
CA GLU A 105 45.37 -48.55 5.52
C GLU A 105 45.31 -49.43 4.24
N ILE A 106 44.61 -50.58 4.28
CA ILE A 106 44.51 -51.50 3.13
C ILE A 106 43.82 -50.78 1.93
N VAL A 107 42.81 -49.95 2.15
CA VAL A 107 42.10 -49.27 1.08
C VAL A 107 42.95 -48.19 0.40
N GLN A 108 43.95 -47.66 1.07
CA GLN A 108 44.90 -46.72 0.48
C GLN A 108 45.71 -47.32 -0.69
N TYR A 109 45.89 -48.64 -0.72
CA TYR A 109 46.58 -49.35 -1.82
C TYR A 109 45.68 -49.65 -3.04
N SER A 110 44.39 -49.21 -3.04
CA SER A 110 43.52 -49.37 -4.19
C SER A 110 44.06 -48.61 -5.41
N GLY A 111 44.05 -49.23 -6.60
CA GLY A 111 44.74 -48.72 -7.77
C GLY A 111 44.11 -47.45 -8.37
N ASN A 112 42.82 -47.27 -8.31
CA ASN A 112 42.11 -46.14 -8.86
C ASN A 112 41.85 -45.05 -7.79
N ILE A 113 42.16 -43.81 -8.10
CA ILE A 113 42.09 -42.70 -7.14
C ILE A 113 40.63 -42.39 -6.68
N ILE A 114 39.65 -42.34 -7.60
CA ILE A 114 38.27 -42.04 -7.23
C ILE A 114 37.66 -43.10 -6.31
N PRO A 115 37.63 -44.40 -6.67
CA PRO A 115 37.18 -45.44 -5.74
C PRO A 115 37.94 -45.46 -4.42
N ARG A 116 39.26 -45.25 -4.45
CA ARG A 116 40.09 -45.21 -3.24
C ARG A 116 39.58 -44.13 -2.29
N LEU A 117 39.43 -42.89 -2.75
CA LEU A 117 39.06 -41.79 -1.89
C LEU A 117 37.66 -41.92 -1.33
N TYR A 118 36.66 -42.34 -2.11
CA TYR A 118 35.33 -42.61 -1.59
C TYR A 118 35.31 -43.72 -0.53
N MET A 119 36.04 -44.80 -0.75
CA MET A 119 36.16 -45.87 0.24
C MET A 119 36.90 -45.40 1.51
N MET A 120 37.97 -44.62 1.35
CA MET A 120 38.68 -44.03 2.50
C MET A 120 37.76 -43.12 3.32
N ILE A 121 36.95 -42.27 2.69
CA ILE A 121 35.99 -41.41 3.38
C ILE A 121 34.97 -42.25 4.15
N VAL A 122 34.38 -43.32 3.55
CA VAL A 122 33.41 -44.17 4.23
C VAL A 122 34.03 -44.87 5.44
N ILE A 123 35.21 -45.50 5.24
CA ILE A 123 35.87 -46.25 6.33
C ILE A 123 36.37 -45.28 7.39
N GLY A 124 37.00 -44.17 6.98
CA GLY A 124 37.50 -43.15 7.91
C GLY A 124 36.39 -42.55 8.76
N THR A 125 35.24 -42.15 8.14
CA THR A 125 34.08 -41.65 8.89
C THR A 125 33.43 -42.71 9.78
N THR A 126 33.39 -43.98 9.35
CA THR A 126 32.94 -45.07 10.20
C THR A 126 33.92 -45.29 11.38
N TYR A 127 35.21 -45.11 11.17
CA TYR A 127 36.21 -45.18 12.22
C TYR A 127 36.09 -44.00 13.21
N MET A 128 35.87 -42.79 12.71
CA MET A 128 35.61 -41.60 13.55
C MET A 128 34.38 -41.73 14.45
N SER A 129 33.37 -42.53 14.09
CA SER A 129 32.18 -42.78 14.92
C SER A 129 32.43 -43.63 16.15
N ILE A 130 33.65 -44.15 16.36
CA ILE A 130 34.00 -45.04 17.46
C ILE A 130 34.76 -44.26 18.53
N GLU A 131 34.44 -44.50 19.79
CA GLU A 131 35.17 -43.94 20.93
C GLU A 131 36.67 -44.28 20.88
N GLY A 132 37.54 -43.28 21.03
CA GLY A 132 39.00 -43.44 21.03
C GLY A 132 39.64 -43.47 19.64
N ALA A 133 38.90 -43.17 18.56
CA ALA A 133 39.46 -42.99 17.22
C ALA A 133 40.33 -41.72 17.13
N PRO A 134 41.41 -41.71 16.31
CA PRO A 134 42.23 -40.51 16.07
C PRO A 134 41.50 -39.58 15.07
N THR A 135 40.42 -38.96 15.50
CA THR A 135 39.53 -38.18 14.65
C THR A 135 40.25 -37.03 13.93
N LYS A 136 41.17 -36.35 14.61
CA LYS A 136 41.92 -35.22 14.05
C LYS A 136 42.86 -35.65 12.92
N ASP A 137 43.57 -36.74 13.11
CA ASP A 137 44.51 -37.27 12.09
C ASP A 137 43.73 -37.77 10.87
N LEU A 138 42.59 -38.43 11.09
CA LEU A 138 41.70 -38.88 10.02
C LEU A 138 41.11 -37.70 9.21
N MET A 139 40.70 -36.60 9.88
CA MET A 139 40.20 -35.42 9.22
C MET A 139 41.26 -34.76 8.32
N LYS A 140 42.49 -34.60 8.84
CA LYS A 140 43.61 -34.02 8.09
C LYS A 140 43.99 -34.90 6.89
N ASP A 141 44.09 -36.21 7.10
CA ASP A 141 44.42 -37.16 6.03
C ASP A 141 43.35 -37.17 4.92
N MET A 142 42.07 -37.26 5.28
CA MET A 142 40.98 -37.25 4.29
C MET A 142 40.93 -35.95 3.47
N ILE A 143 41.12 -34.77 4.08
CA ILE A 143 41.07 -33.51 3.34
C ILE A 143 42.28 -33.35 2.42
N GLU A 144 43.49 -33.76 2.88
CA GLU A 144 44.71 -33.71 2.12
C GLU A 144 44.66 -34.67 0.91
N MET A 145 44.20 -35.90 1.12
CA MET A 145 44.06 -36.88 0.02
C MET A 145 43.07 -36.44 -1.03
N CYS A 146 42.02 -35.69 -0.69
CA CYS A 146 41.07 -35.12 -1.64
C CYS A 146 41.70 -34.09 -2.59
N HIS A 147 42.87 -33.51 -2.28
CA HIS A 147 43.61 -32.66 -3.22
C HIS A 147 44.09 -33.40 -4.49
N GLY A 148 44.17 -34.73 -4.42
CA GLY A 148 44.51 -35.57 -5.57
C GLY A 148 43.49 -35.51 -6.72
N VAL A 149 42.25 -35.03 -6.48
CA VAL A 149 41.19 -34.94 -7.51
C VAL A 149 41.05 -33.52 -7.94
N GLN A 150 41.69 -33.17 -9.06
CA GLN A 150 41.72 -31.83 -9.62
C GLN A 150 40.59 -31.54 -10.64
N HIS A 151 39.83 -32.54 -11.05
CA HIS A 151 38.72 -32.37 -11.98
C HIS A 151 37.53 -31.69 -11.24
N PRO A 152 37.04 -30.54 -11.71
CA PRO A 152 36.06 -29.74 -10.94
C PRO A 152 34.82 -30.50 -10.51
N ILE A 153 34.06 -31.11 -11.42
CA ILE A 153 32.84 -31.83 -11.09
C ILE A 153 33.10 -32.99 -10.12
N ARG A 154 34.07 -33.85 -10.44
CA ARG A 154 34.41 -34.99 -9.57
C ARG A 154 34.95 -34.54 -8.22
N GLY A 155 35.78 -33.52 -8.20
CA GLY A 155 36.36 -33.00 -6.95
C GLY A 155 35.27 -32.32 -6.07
N LEU A 156 34.33 -31.57 -6.67
CA LEU A 156 33.22 -30.97 -5.95
C LEU A 156 32.34 -32.05 -5.30
N PHE A 157 31.94 -33.09 -6.02
CA PHE A 157 31.10 -34.15 -5.48
C PHE A 157 31.83 -35.00 -4.42
N LEU A 158 33.14 -35.25 -4.60
CA LEU A 158 33.95 -35.96 -3.58
C LEU A 158 34.03 -35.17 -2.27
N ARG A 159 34.31 -33.85 -2.36
CA ARG A 159 34.40 -32.97 -1.17
C ARG A 159 33.04 -32.74 -0.54
N TYR A 160 31.99 -32.70 -1.34
CA TYR A 160 30.62 -32.64 -0.84
C TYR A 160 30.30 -33.95 -0.07
N TYR A 161 30.71 -35.09 -0.63
CA TYR A 161 30.56 -36.38 0.06
C TYR A 161 31.31 -36.40 1.41
N LEU A 162 32.53 -35.90 1.45
CA LEU A 162 33.30 -35.75 2.69
C LEU A 162 32.56 -34.88 3.70
N SER A 163 32.08 -33.73 3.30
CA SER A 163 31.28 -32.81 4.15
C SER A 163 30.02 -33.47 4.70
N GLN A 164 29.27 -34.19 3.86
CA GLN A 164 28.03 -34.87 4.27
C GLN A 164 28.31 -36.02 5.25
N ARG A 165 29.37 -36.78 5.01
CA ARG A 165 29.75 -37.92 5.88
C ARG A 165 30.30 -37.48 7.23
N THR A 166 31.01 -36.38 7.29
CA THR A 166 31.58 -35.86 8.54
C THR A 166 30.61 -35.00 9.35
N LYS A 167 29.45 -34.61 8.77
CA LYS A 167 28.52 -33.62 9.34
C LYS A 167 28.24 -33.76 10.85
N ASN A 168 28.03 -35.00 11.33
CA ASN A 168 27.69 -35.30 12.72
C ASN A 168 28.85 -35.91 13.52
N LEU A 169 30.04 -36.01 12.94
CA LEU A 169 31.19 -36.68 13.52
C LEU A 169 32.32 -35.69 13.87
N LEU A 170 32.17 -34.43 13.51
CA LEU A 170 33.20 -33.43 13.78
C LEU A 170 33.30 -33.17 15.29
N PRO A 171 34.50 -33.18 15.89
CA PRO A 171 34.68 -32.89 17.30
C PRO A 171 34.63 -31.37 17.54
N PHE A 172 33.85 -30.94 18.53
CA PHE A 172 33.76 -29.52 18.93
C PHE A 172 33.55 -29.33 20.44
N GLY A 173 33.88 -30.37 21.25
CA GLY A 173 33.70 -30.32 22.71
C GLY A 173 34.70 -29.43 23.45
N ASN A 174 35.89 -29.22 22.90
CA ASN A 174 36.97 -28.41 23.47
C ASN A 174 37.41 -27.33 22.49
N GLN A 175 37.98 -26.24 22.97
CA GLN A 175 38.43 -25.10 22.11
C GLN A 175 39.42 -25.55 21.03
N ALA A 176 40.37 -26.46 21.35
CA ALA A 176 41.31 -26.99 20.36
C ALA A 176 40.65 -27.87 19.30
N ASP A 177 39.67 -28.69 19.69
CA ASP A 177 38.87 -29.50 18.77
C ASP A 177 37.97 -28.65 17.89
N PHE A 178 37.33 -27.66 18.47
CA PHE A 178 36.52 -26.69 17.78
C PHE A 178 37.31 -25.93 16.69
N GLN A 179 38.50 -25.43 17.05
CA GLN A 179 39.36 -24.72 16.11
C GLN A 179 39.79 -25.59 14.93
N GLU A 180 40.18 -26.86 15.19
CA GLU A 180 40.54 -27.80 14.12
C GLU A 180 39.35 -28.16 13.22
N THR A 181 38.16 -28.24 13.78
CA THR A 181 36.93 -28.47 13.02
C THR A 181 36.61 -27.27 12.12
N VAL A 182 36.74 -26.06 12.64
CA VAL A 182 36.56 -24.83 11.84
C VAL A 182 37.60 -24.76 10.73
N ASP A 183 38.88 -25.03 11.03
CA ASP A 183 39.97 -25.03 10.03
C ASP A 183 39.72 -26.09 8.92
N PHE A 184 39.19 -27.26 9.29
CA PHE A 184 38.79 -28.32 8.36
C PHE A 184 37.67 -27.86 7.40
N LEU A 185 36.60 -27.25 7.95
CA LEU A 185 35.49 -26.77 7.14
C LEU A 185 35.91 -25.62 6.21
N ILE A 186 36.70 -24.67 6.69
CA ILE A 186 37.25 -23.56 5.89
C ILE A 186 38.17 -24.11 4.78
N ALA A 187 39.09 -25.05 5.09
CA ALA A 187 39.93 -25.66 4.08
C ALA A 187 39.13 -26.39 3.00
N ASN A 188 38.08 -27.10 3.38
CA ASN A 188 37.19 -27.75 2.41
C ASN A 188 36.43 -26.71 1.53
N PHE A 189 35.91 -25.64 2.13
CA PHE A 189 35.28 -24.55 1.44
C PHE A 189 36.21 -23.88 0.41
N ILE A 190 37.40 -23.52 0.82
CA ILE A 190 38.42 -22.88 -0.05
C ILE A 190 38.71 -23.76 -1.27
N GLU A 191 38.95 -25.02 -1.10
CA GLU A 191 39.24 -25.92 -2.21
C GLU A 191 38.03 -26.20 -3.10
N MET A 192 36.84 -26.32 -2.52
CA MET A 192 35.61 -26.43 -3.30
C MET A 192 35.35 -25.15 -4.14
N ASN A 193 35.55 -23.98 -3.56
CA ASN A 193 35.45 -22.71 -4.30
C ASN A 193 36.44 -22.62 -5.46
N LYS A 194 37.72 -22.96 -5.22
CA LYS A 194 38.73 -23.01 -6.30
C LYS A 194 38.35 -23.96 -7.43
N LEU A 195 37.82 -25.15 -7.12
CA LEU A 195 37.37 -26.11 -8.13
C LEU A 195 36.16 -25.59 -8.90
N TRP A 196 35.22 -24.94 -8.22
CA TRP A 196 34.03 -24.38 -8.83
C TRP A 196 34.33 -23.21 -9.79
N VAL A 197 35.22 -22.29 -9.37
CA VAL A 197 35.70 -21.21 -10.23
C VAL A 197 36.49 -21.75 -11.42
N ARG A 198 37.34 -22.79 -11.21
CA ARG A 198 38.12 -23.41 -12.28
C ARG A 198 37.26 -24.01 -13.40
N LEU A 199 36.02 -24.42 -13.11
CA LEU A 199 35.10 -24.95 -14.11
C LEU A 199 34.81 -23.95 -15.24
N GLN A 200 34.86 -22.65 -14.97
CA GLN A 200 34.72 -21.60 -15.97
C GLN A 200 35.77 -21.67 -17.10
N HIS A 201 36.98 -22.05 -16.74
CA HIS A 201 38.13 -22.05 -17.67
C HIS A 201 38.38 -23.38 -18.39
N GLN A 202 37.53 -24.39 -18.14
CA GLN A 202 37.66 -25.69 -18.81
C GLN A 202 36.97 -25.72 -20.16
N GLY A 203 37.57 -26.45 -21.12
CA GLY A 203 36.98 -26.68 -22.44
C GLY A 203 37.09 -25.53 -23.44
N HIS A 204 36.39 -25.62 -24.57
CA HIS A 204 36.44 -24.65 -25.64
C HIS A 204 35.57 -23.42 -25.37
N SER A 205 35.92 -22.27 -25.92
CA SER A 205 35.18 -20.99 -25.74
C SER A 205 33.72 -21.07 -26.21
N SER A 206 33.40 -21.94 -27.20
CA SER A 206 32.03 -22.17 -27.67
C SER A 206 31.11 -22.78 -26.62
N GLU A 207 31.63 -23.37 -25.57
CA GLU A 207 30.85 -24.04 -24.50
C GLU A 207 30.68 -23.16 -23.25
N ARG A 208 31.02 -21.85 -23.37
CA ARG A 208 30.95 -20.92 -22.19
C ARG A 208 29.56 -20.87 -21.55
N GLU A 209 28.53 -20.84 -22.37
CA GLU A 209 27.15 -20.76 -21.87
C GLU A 209 26.73 -22.07 -21.17
N LEU A 210 27.14 -23.21 -21.71
CA LEU A 210 26.89 -24.51 -21.09
C LEU A 210 27.57 -24.57 -19.70
N ARG A 211 28.84 -24.16 -19.62
CA ARG A 211 29.58 -24.13 -18.35
C ARG A 211 28.96 -23.15 -17.34
N TYR A 212 28.44 -22.03 -17.80
CA TYR A 212 27.73 -21.09 -16.93
C TYR A 212 26.52 -21.76 -16.28
N ARG A 213 25.71 -22.50 -17.06
CA ARG A 213 24.56 -23.25 -16.55
C ARG A 213 24.99 -24.35 -15.58
N GLU A 214 26.02 -25.12 -15.93
CA GLU A 214 26.58 -26.17 -15.06
C GLU A 214 27.07 -25.60 -13.72
N ARG A 215 27.73 -24.47 -13.74
CA ARG A 215 28.19 -23.78 -12.54
C ARG A 215 27.00 -23.33 -11.66
N LYS A 216 25.97 -22.81 -12.28
CA LYS A 216 24.74 -22.41 -11.56
C LYS A 216 24.06 -23.61 -10.89
N GLU A 217 24.11 -24.80 -11.48
CA GLU A 217 23.58 -26.03 -10.89
C GLU A 217 24.44 -26.51 -9.71
N LEU A 218 25.76 -26.33 -9.76
CA LEU A 218 26.70 -26.81 -8.74
C LEU A 218 26.90 -25.85 -7.55
N LYS A 219 26.38 -24.63 -7.61
CA LYS A 219 26.62 -23.61 -6.56
C LYS A 219 26.26 -24.09 -5.14
N ILE A 220 25.18 -24.85 -4.99
CA ILE A 220 24.67 -25.34 -3.69
C ILE A 220 25.71 -26.23 -2.98
N LEU A 221 26.52 -27.00 -3.74
CA LEU A 221 27.53 -27.87 -3.15
C LEU A 221 28.60 -27.07 -2.39
N VAL A 222 28.93 -25.89 -2.89
CA VAL A 222 29.93 -25.00 -2.25
C VAL A 222 29.31 -24.30 -1.04
N GLY A 223 28.10 -23.76 -1.20
CA GLY A 223 27.40 -23.03 -0.13
C GLY A 223 27.13 -23.87 1.11
N SER A 224 26.88 -25.17 0.97
CA SER A 224 26.63 -26.08 2.10
C SER A 224 27.75 -26.15 3.15
N ASN A 225 28.96 -25.74 2.80
CA ASN A 225 30.06 -25.66 3.79
C ASN A 225 29.90 -24.46 4.72
N LEU A 226 29.42 -23.33 4.22
CA LEU A 226 29.18 -22.13 5.02
C LEU A 226 28.00 -22.37 5.98
N ASP A 227 26.96 -23.06 5.51
CA ASP A 227 25.82 -23.47 6.33
C ASP A 227 26.27 -24.35 7.52
N ARG A 228 27.13 -25.34 7.25
CA ARG A 228 27.65 -26.19 8.33
C ARG A 228 28.57 -25.43 9.27
N LEU A 229 29.35 -24.50 8.75
CA LEU A 229 30.23 -23.66 9.55
C LEU A 229 29.41 -22.76 10.50
N SER A 230 28.36 -22.17 10.05
CA SER A 230 27.45 -21.37 10.88
C SER A 230 26.83 -22.20 12.00
N GLN A 231 26.32 -23.41 11.70
CA GLN A 231 25.72 -24.30 12.69
C GLN A 231 26.71 -24.67 13.80
N ILE A 232 27.98 -24.96 13.46
CA ILE A 232 28.99 -25.33 14.46
C ILE A 232 29.39 -24.18 15.36
N ILE A 233 29.39 -22.94 14.82
CA ILE A 233 29.68 -21.75 15.61
C ILE A 233 28.56 -21.48 16.61
N ASP A 234 27.33 -21.70 16.22
CA ASP A 234 26.14 -21.52 17.06
C ASP A 234 26.03 -22.64 18.12
N ASP A 235 26.36 -23.90 17.75
CA ASP A 235 26.29 -25.07 18.63
C ASP A 235 27.42 -25.09 19.70
N TYR A 236 28.52 -24.35 19.46
CA TYR A 236 29.65 -24.33 20.37
C TYR A 236 29.40 -23.38 21.54
N THR A 237 29.20 -23.92 22.73
CA THR A 237 28.94 -23.14 23.95
C THR A 237 30.21 -22.70 24.69
N GLY A 238 31.40 -23.27 24.37
CA GLY A 238 32.70 -22.84 24.84
C GLY A 238 32.89 -22.66 26.32
N ASP A 239 34.02 -22.05 26.71
CA ASP A 239 34.27 -21.56 28.06
C ASP A 239 33.54 -20.22 28.28
N GLU A 240 33.37 -19.79 29.54
CA GLU A 240 32.67 -18.52 29.91
C GLU A 240 33.19 -17.25 29.20
N SER A 241 34.38 -17.30 28.59
CA SER A 241 34.98 -16.18 27.83
C SER A 241 34.76 -16.26 26.31
N TYR A 242 34.06 -17.27 25.78
CA TYR A 242 33.84 -17.40 24.32
C TYR A 242 32.70 -16.54 23.86
N SER A 243 32.97 -15.69 22.85
CA SER A 243 31.95 -14.96 22.09
C SER A 243 31.98 -15.43 20.64
N ALA A 244 30.87 -16.02 20.19
CA ALA A 244 30.73 -16.48 18.81
C ALA A 244 30.90 -15.32 17.81
N VAL A 245 30.37 -14.13 18.15
CA VAL A 245 30.46 -12.91 17.34
C VAL A 245 31.89 -12.42 17.18
N GLU A 246 32.69 -12.38 18.29
CA GLU A 246 34.08 -11.95 18.21
C GLU A 246 34.95 -12.95 17.43
N TYR A 247 34.75 -14.26 17.65
CA TYR A 247 35.45 -15.30 16.91
C TYR A 247 35.13 -15.23 15.40
N TYR A 248 33.87 -14.99 15.03
CA TYR A 248 33.47 -14.77 13.65
C TYR A 248 34.18 -13.55 13.05
N LYS A 249 34.12 -12.40 13.74
CA LYS A 249 34.69 -11.13 13.31
C LYS A 249 36.19 -11.17 13.10
N GLU A 250 36.92 -11.89 13.97
CA GLU A 250 38.39 -11.89 13.95
C GLU A 250 38.96 -12.98 13.04
N LYS A 251 38.34 -14.13 12.93
CA LYS A 251 38.94 -15.31 12.28
C LYS A 251 38.20 -15.76 11.04
N ILE A 252 36.88 -15.92 11.10
CA ILE A 252 36.12 -16.54 10.02
C ILE A 252 35.84 -15.53 8.93
N PHE A 253 35.27 -14.39 9.26
CA PHE A 253 34.88 -13.36 8.32
C PHE A 253 36.06 -12.91 7.39
N PRO A 254 37.25 -12.56 7.92
CA PRO A 254 38.36 -12.17 7.06
C PRO A 254 38.80 -13.28 6.11
N THR A 255 38.86 -14.52 6.61
CA THR A 255 39.33 -15.68 5.82
C THR A 255 38.35 -16.02 4.67
N VAL A 256 37.05 -16.01 4.94
CA VAL A 256 36.01 -16.33 3.95
C VAL A 256 35.90 -15.21 2.92
N THR A 257 35.86 -13.96 3.36
CA THR A 257 35.73 -12.79 2.48
C THR A 257 36.97 -12.60 1.59
N GLU A 258 38.18 -12.84 2.12
CA GLU A 258 39.40 -12.82 1.31
C GLU A 258 39.34 -13.84 0.16
N GLN A 259 38.86 -15.06 0.43
CA GLN A 259 38.70 -16.08 -0.61
C GLN A 259 37.65 -15.68 -1.65
N ILE A 260 36.58 -15.00 -1.24
CA ILE A 260 35.54 -14.50 -2.12
C ILE A 260 36.13 -13.41 -3.04
N ILE A 261 36.87 -12.46 -2.51
CA ILE A 261 37.49 -11.38 -3.27
C ILE A 261 38.55 -11.93 -4.24
N GLN A 262 39.41 -12.85 -3.78
CA GLN A 262 40.48 -13.44 -4.60
C GLN A 262 39.99 -14.25 -5.79
N CYS A 263 38.75 -14.78 -5.78
CA CYS A 263 38.25 -15.59 -6.89
C CYS A 263 37.99 -14.76 -8.17
N ARG A 264 37.80 -13.45 -8.10
CA ARG A 264 37.63 -12.52 -9.22
C ARG A 264 36.60 -12.95 -10.27
N ASP A 265 35.58 -13.65 -9.85
CA ASP A 265 34.51 -14.15 -10.71
C ASP A 265 33.16 -13.64 -10.22
N HIS A 266 32.48 -12.84 -11.03
CA HIS A 266 31.22 -12.19 -10.66
C HIS A 266 30.14 -13.16 -10.20
N LEU A 267 29.98 -14.33 -10.86
CA LEU A 267 28.97 -15.33 -10.49
C LEU A 267 29.27 -15.94 -9.13
N ALA A 268 30.55 -16.25 -8.87
CA ALA A 268 30.96 -16.85 -7.61
C ALA A 268 30.84 -15.84 -6.46
N GLN A 269 31.27 -14.61 -6.70
CA GLN A 269 31.18 -13.55 -5.69
C GLN A 269 29.73 -13.25 -5.31
N SER A 270 28.86 -13.06 -6.31
CA SER A 270 27.44 -12.81 -6.06
C SER A 270 26.82 -13.90 -5.21
N TYR A 271 26.98 -15.16 -5.62
CA TYR A 271 26.38 -16.28 -4.89
C TYR A 271 26.95 -16.46 -3.49
N LEU A 272 28.27 -16.36 -3.34
CA LEU A 272 28.89 -16.60 -2.02
C LEU A 272 28.59 -15.48 -1.03
N ILE A 273 28.51 -14.24 -1.48
CA ILE A 273 28.06 -13.14 -0.62
C ILE A 273 26.59 -13.31 -0.24
N ASP A 274 25.73 -13.68 -1.19
CA ASP A 274 24.32 -13.95 -0.92
C ASP A 274 24.17 -15.07 0.12
N VAL A 275 24.92 -16.18 -0.04
CA VAL A 275 24.94 -17.27 0.96
C VAL A 275 25.49 -16.79 2.31
N LEU A 276 26.53 -15.99 2.33
CA LEU A 276 27.08 -15.43 3.57
C LEU A 276 26.03 -14.57 4.28
N ILE A 277 25.31 -13.72 3.55
CA ILE A 277 24.24 -12.91 4.11
C ILE A 277 23.10 -13.79 4.64
N GLN A 278 22.71 -14.87 3.96
CA GLN A 278 21.56 -15.70 4.33
C GLN A 278 21.83 -16.69 5.46
N VAL A 279 23.05 -17.20 5.56
CA VAL A 279 23.39 -18.34 6.42
C VAL A 279 23.80 -17.92 7.82
N PHE A 280 24.59 -16.86 7.95
CA PHE A 280 25.07 -16.42 9.26
C PHE A 280 24.00 -15.60 10.01
N PRO A 281 23.95 -15.68 11.35
CA PRO A 281 23.05 -14.89 12.19
C PRO A 281 23.20 -13.38 12.02
N ASP A 282 22.13 -12.65 12.30
CA ASP A 282 22.08 -11.19 12.11
C ASP A 282 23.06 -10.43 13.01
N ASP A 283 23.29 -10.90 14.22
CA ASP A 283 24.28 -10.37 15.17
C ASP A 283 25.69 -10.30 14.58
N PHE A 284 26.03 -11.30 13.77
CA PHE A 284 27.34 -11.37 13.09
C PHE A 284 27.44 -10.30 12.00
N HIS A 285 26.35 -10.06 11.27
CA HIS A 285 26.30 -9.02 10.25
C HIS A 285 26.39 -7.62 10.85
N PHE A 286 25.70 -7.36 11.94
CA PHE A 286 25.81 -6.07 12.65
C PHE A 286 27.25 -5.82 13.14
N ALA A 287 27.91 -6.82 13.69
CA ALA A 287 29.28 -6.69 14.19
C ALA A 287 30.33 -6.49 13.08
N THR A 288 30.05 -6.92 11.85
CA THR A 288 30.99 -6.88 10.71
C THR A 288 30.55 -5.93 9.59
N LEU A 289 29.46 -5.16 9.78
CA LEU A 289 28.84 -4.33 8.74
C LEU A 289 29.84 -3.39 8.06
N ASP A 290 30.58 -2.60 8.81
CA ASP A 290 31.52 -1.65 8.26
C ASP A 290 32.60 -2.29 7.40
N LYS A 291 33.12 -3.45 7.83
CA LYS A 291 34.10 -4.21 7.04
C LYS A 291 33.47 -4.82 5.79
N LEU A 292 32.22 -5.32 5.91
CA LEU A 292 31.50 -5.88 4.78
C LEU A 292 31.24 -4.83 3.69
N LEU A 293 30.78 -3.63 4.08
CA LEU A 293 30.49 -2.55 3.15
C LEU A 293 31.78 -1.93 2.57
N ASN A 294 32.71 -1.51 3.42
CA ASN A 294 33.84 -0.68 3.01
C ASN A 294 35.05 -1.50 2.51
N GLU A 295 35.25 -2.73 2.97
CA GLU A 295 36.38 -3.57 2.55
C GLU A 295 35.97 -4.65 1.56
N VAL A 296 34.83 -5.30 1.73
CA VAL A 296 34.43 -6.42 0.88
C VAL A 296 33.68 -5.93 -0.36
N PHE A 297 32.58 -5.20 -0.20
CA PHE A 297 31.74 -4.79 -1.34
C PHE A 297 32.45 -3.84 -2.30
N VAL A 298 33.33 -2.98 -1.81
CA VAL A 298 34.14 -2.11 -2.65
C VAL A 298 35.07 -2.91 -3.57
N ASN A 299 35.66 -4.00 -3.06
CA ASN A 299 36.63 -4.82 -3.77
C ASN A 299 36.02 -5.98 -4.61
N LEU A 300 34.70 -6.06 -4.72
CA LEU A 300 34.03 -7.01 -5.60
C LEU A 300 34.20 -6.66 -7.09
N HIS A 301 33.93 -7.64 -7.94
CA HIS A 301 34.06 -7.49 -9.39
C HIS A 301 33.16 -6.35 -9.91
N PRO A 302 33.65 -5.48 -10.83
CA PRO A 302 32.89 -4.32 -11.32
C PRO A 302 31.56 -4.66 -12.01
N MET A 303 31.46 -5.82 -12.64
CA MET A 303 30.21 -6.27 -13.29
C MET A 303 29.15 -6.80 -12.31
N LEU A 304 29.40 -6.76 -11.03
CA LEU A 304 28.47 -7.25 -10.03
C LEU A 304 27.58 -6.10 -9.58
N GLN A 305 26.28 -6.31 -9.60
CA GLN A 305 25.31 -5.35 -9.08
C GLN A 305 25.36 -5.34 -7.55
N LYS A 306 26.10 -4.35 -7.03
CA LYS A 306 26.31 -4.20 -5.58
C LYS A 306 25.04 -3.80 -4.87
N SER A 307 24.15 -3.09 -5.56
CA SER A 307 22.83 -2.68 -5.09
C SER A 307 21.95 -3.85 -4.65
N GLU A 308 21.90 -4.95 -5.41
CA GLU A 308 21.11 -6.14 -5.05
C GLU A 308 21.62 -6.80 -3.76
N LEU A 309 22.95 -6.81 -3.55
CA LEU A 309 23.55 -7.38 -2.33
C LEU A 309 23.27 -6.53 -1.09
N VAL A 310 23.35 -5.20 -1.25
CA VAL A 310 23.00 -4.26 -0.17
C VAL A 310 21.53 -4.36 0.16
N GLN A 311 20.67 -4.44 -0.85
CA GLN A 311 19.23 -4.66 -0.65
C GLN A 311 18.97 -5.94 0.13
N ALA A 312 19.57 -7.07 -0.26
CA ALA A 312 19.39 -8.34 0.44
C ALA A 312 19.81 -8.26 1.93
N LEU A 313 20.86 -7.49 2.22
CA LEU A 313 21.32 -7.25 3.59
C LEU A 313 20.32 -6.38 4.38
N ILE A 314 19.84 -5.31 3.77
CA ILE A 314 18.85 -4.41 4.36
C ILE A 314 17.53 -5.14 4.58
N ASP A 315 17.04 -5.90 3.61
CA ASP A 315 15.81 -6.69 3.73
C ASP A 315 15.88 -7.67 4.89
N ARG A 316 17.05 -8.24 5.12
CA ARG A 316 17.29 -9.11 6.24
C ARG A 316 17.22 -8.36 7.58
N PHE A 317 17.81 -7.19 7.68
CA PHE A 317 17.73 -6.35 8.89
C PHE A 317 16.30 -5.90 9.16
N ILE A 318 15.54 -5.56 8.11
CA ILE A 318 14.11 -5.24 8.20
C ILE A 318 13.32 -6.45 8.72
N ALA A 319 13.60 -7.64 8.20
CA ALA A 319 12.93 -8.87 8.64
C ALA A 319 13.25 -9.20 10.11
N TYR A 320 14.50 -9.00 10.53
CA TYR A 320 14.93 -9.15 11.91
C TYR A 320 14.18 -8.22 12.86
N GLU A 321 14.08 -6.92 12.53
CA GLU A 321 13.37 -5.94 13.36
C GLU A 321 11.86 -6.25 13.45
N LYS A 322 11.24 -6.62 12.35
CA LYS A 322 9.83 -7.05 12.35
C LYS A 322 9.61 -8.27 13.24
N PHE A 323 10.50 -9.25 13.17
CA PHE A 323 10.42 -10.43 14.03
C PHE A 323 10.64 -10.08 15.51
N ALA A 324 11.59 -9.20 15.80
CA ALA A 324 11.86 -8.71 17.16
C ALA A 324 10.68 -7.92 17.74
N SER A 325 10.00 -7.12 16.93
CA SER A 325 8.81 -6.38 17.34
C SER A 325 7.61 -7.29 17.62
N ASP A 326 7.39 -8.31 16.78
CA ASP A 326 6.30 -9.30 16.96
C ASP A 326 6.48 -10.12 18.25
N ILE A 327 7.73 -10.47 18.63
CA ILE A 327 8.04 -11.19 19.86
C ILE A 327 7.91 -10.29 21.10
N SER A 328 8.18 -9.00 20.99
CA SER A 328 8.07 -8.05 22.11
C SER A 328 6.64 -7.94 22.66
N ASP A 329 5.65 -8.27 21.84
CA ASP A 329 4.24 -8.32 22.25
C ASP A 329 3.87 -9.59 23.04
N LEU A 330 4.73 -10.62 23.06
CA LEU A 330 4.43 -11.92 23.64
C LEU A 330 5.11 -12.25 24.98
N SER A 331 6.28 -11.70 25.34
CA SER A 331 6.89 -11.89 26.68
C SER A 331 8.07 -10.97 26.99
N VAL A 332 8.17 -10.52 28.24
CA VAL A 332 9.14 -9.53 28.73
C VAL A 332 10.56 -10.11 28.96
N GLU A 333 10.77 -11.43 28.87
CA GLU A 333 12.01 -12.08 29.37
C GLU A 333 13.01 -12.51 28.28
N GLU A 334 12.67 -12.50 27.00
CA GLU A 334 13.60 -12.90 25.92
C GLU A 334 13.69 -11.79 24.84
N ARG A 335 14.15 -10.60 25.21
CA ARG A 335 14.51 -9.62 24.20
C ARG A 335 15.86 -9.98 23.59
N PRO A 336 15.96 -10.14 22.25
CA PRO A 336 17.26 -10.32 21.62
C PRO A 336 18.17 -9.13 21.95
N VAL A 337 19.47 -9.39 22.07
CA VAL A 337 20.52 -8.52 22.61
C VAL A 337 20.70 -7.18 21.84
N LEU A 338 19.97 -6.98 20.76
CA LEU A 338 20.11 -5.87 19.81
C LEU A 338 19.42 -4.54 20.19
N HIS A 339 18.93 -4.38 21.42
CA HIS A 339 18.41 -3.09 21.88
C HIS A 339 19.44 -1.93 21.93
N ASN A 340 20.69 -2.19 21.54
CA ASN A 340 21.77 -1.20 21.54
C ASN A 340 22.28 -0.83 20.13
N VAL A 341 21.66 -1.28 19.04
CA VAL A 341 22.05 -0.81 17.70
C VAL A 341 21.45 0.59 17.52
N ASN A 342 22.32 1.60 17.45
CA ASN A 342 21.91 2.94 17.13
C ASN A 342 21.56 3.01 15.63
N ILE A 343 20.31 3.33 15.31
CA ILE A 343 19.83 3.42 13.93
C ILE A 343 20.60 4.47 13.13
N ASP A 344 21.02 5.55 13.77
CA ASP A 344 21.80 6.61 13.12
C ASP A 344 23.18 6.09 12.69
N ASP A 345 23.85 5.28 13.50
CA ASP A 345 25.13 4.66 13.14
C ASP A 345 24.94 3.66 11.98
N LEU A 346 23.85 2.88 12.02
CA LEU A 346 23.51 1.93 10.96
C LEU A 346 23.25 2.66 9.63
N PHE A 347 22.45 3.72 9.67
CA PHE A 347 22.20 4.56 8.50
C PHE A 347 23.48 5.20 7.97
N GLN A 348 24.33 5.74 8.86
CA GLN A 348 25.58 6.38 8.47
C GLN A 348 26.53 5.41 7.76
N SER A 349 26.60 4.15 8.20
CA SER A 349 27.45 3.13 7.56
C SER A 349 26.98 2.86 6.12
N PHE A 350 25.68 2.67 5.91
CA PHE A 350 25.12 2.47 4.57
C PHE A 350 25.19 3.72 3.71
N TRP A 351 24.94 4.90 4.29
CA TRP A 351 25.01 6.17 3.58
C TRP A 351 26.42 6.50 3.11
N GLN A 352 27.41 6.25 3.94
CA GLN A 352 28.82 6.43 3.58
C GLN A 352 29.22 5.49 2.46
N PHE A 353 28.78 4.25 2.51
CA PHE A 353 29.00 3.28 1.42
C PHE A 353 28.39 3.78 0.10
N TYR A 354 27.12 4.22 0.14
CA TYR A 354 26.42 4.74 -1.04
C TYR A 354 27.10 6.00 -1.61
N SER A 355 27.47 6.94 -0.77
CA SER A 355 28.19 8.16 -1.18
C SER A 355 29.52 7.82 -1.83
N ASN A 356 30.31 6.93 -1.22
CA ASN A 356 31.57 6.44 -1.80
C ASN A 356 31.35 5.74 -3.14
N LEU A 357 30.29 4.94 -3.28
CA LEU A 357 29.97 4.26 -4.52
C LEU A 357 29.59 5.25 -5.63
N SER A 358 28.78 6.25 -5.31
CA SER A 358 28.36 7.31 -6.24
C SER A 358 29.54 8.20 -6.69
N GLU A 359 30.51 8.46 -5.80
CA GLU A 359 31.73 9.20 -6.13
C GLU A 359 32.70 8.39 -7.00
N LEU A 360 32.81 7.08 -6.77
CA LEU A 360 33.70 6.18 -7.51
C LEU A 360 33.16 5.82 -8.90
N ASP A 361 31.88 5.76 -9.06
CA ASP A 361 31.19 5.42 -10.31
C ASP A 361 30.10 6.46 -10.62
N PRO A 362 30.49 7.60 -11.24
CA PRO A 362 29.53 8.66 -11.60
C PRO A 362 28.50 8.23 -12.65
N ASP A 363 28.77 7.14 -13.39
CA ASP A 363 27.89 6.57 -14.41
C ASP A 363 27.01 5.43 -13.87
N LEU A 364 26.79 5.36 -12.55
CA LEU A 364 25.95 4.34 -11.94
C LEU A 364 24.54 4.35 -12.57
N PRO A 365 24.00 3.19 -12.99
CA PRO A 365 22.66 3.13 -13.58
C PRO A 365 21.58 3.70 -12.66
N PRO A 366 20.59 4.45 -13.19
CA PRO A 366 19.50 5.01 -12.37
C PRO A 366 18.72 3.94 -11.59
N GLU A 367 18.64 2.73 -12.13
CA GLU A 367 18.02 1.57 -11.48
C GLU A 367 18.72 1.20 -10.17
N GLU A 368 20.05 1.22 -10.15
CA GLU A 368 20.84 0.94 -8.94
C GLU A 368 20.71 2.07 -7.91
N HIS A 369 20.70 3.34 -8.35
CA HIS A 369 20.40 4.47 -7.47
C HIS A 369 19.03 4.34 -6.80
N SER A 370 18.00 4.06 -7.59
CA SER A 370 16.64 3.88 -7.09
C SER A 370 16.55 2.75 -6.07
N LEU A 371 17.16 1.60 -6.38
CA LEU A 371 17.12 0.41 -5.54
C LEU A 371 17.79 0.66 -4.18
N LEU A 372 18.97 1.27 -4.20
CA LEU A 372 19.71 1.59 -2.98
C LEU A 372 18.97 2.60 -2.10
N LEU A 373 18.50 3.69 -2.70
CA LEU A 373 17.76 4.72 -1.96
C LEU A 373 16.43 4.19 -1.40
N GLN A 374 15.70 3.38 -2.17
CA GLN A 374 14.49 2.72 -1.71
C GLN A 374 14.74 1.80 -0.52
N SER A 375 15.80 0.98 -0.61
CA SER A 375 16.19 0.09 0.50
C SER A 375 16.55 0.87 1.76
N LEU A 376 17.26 2.00 1.63
CA LEU A 376 17.60 2.89 2.75
C LEU A 376 16.35 3.54 3.36
N ILE A 377 15.41 3.98 2.53
CA ILE A 377 14.13 4.54 3.00
C ILE A 377 13.35 3.47 3.78
N SER A 378 13.24 2.26 3.23
CA SER A 378 12.55 1.13 3.89
C SER A 378 13.21 0.76 5.23
N LEU A 379 14.54 0.80 5.29
CA LEU A 379 15.29 0.59 6.54
C LEU A 379 14.94 1.63 7.59
N LEU A 380 15.03 2.92 7.25
CA LEU A 380 14.72 4.02 8.18
C LEU A 380 13.28 3.95 8.69
N LEU A 381 12.32 3.70 7.79
CA LEU A 381 10.91 3.63 8.13
C LEU A 381 10.55 2.43 9.01
N THR A 382 11.33 1.35 8.94
CA THR A 382 11.10 0.17 9.78
C THR A 382 11.65 0.36 11.19
N PHE A 383 12.87 0.87 11.31
CA PHE A 383 13.53 1.02 12.61
C PHE A 383 13.09 2.26 13.39
N ASP A 384 12.95 3.41 12.72
CA ASP A 384 12.50 4.66 13.36
C ASP A 384 11.59 5.48 12.43
N PRO A 385 10.29 5.14 12.39
CA PRO A 385 9.34 5.81 11.50
C PRO A 385 9.03 7.26 11.89
N GLU A 386 9.54 7.77 12.99
CA GLU A 386 9.30 9.14 13.47
C GLU A 386 10.50 10.09 13.26
N ASN A 387 11.66 9.57 12.94
CA ASN A 387 12.87 10.35 12.68
C ASN A 387 13.01 10.65 11.19
N PHE A 388 12.59 11.83 10.78
CA PHE A 388 12.66 12.28 9.39
C PHE A 388 13.97 12.97 8.99
N SER A 389 14.91 13.19 9.93
CA SER A 389 16.16 13.90 9.64
C SER A 389 17.04 13.15 8.63
N ASN A 390 17.23 11.85 8.83
CA ASN A 390 18.00 11.00 7.91
C ASN A 390 17.29 10.82 6.56
N LEU A 391 15.96 10.75 6.58
CA LEU A 391 15.15 10.69 5.38
C LEU A 391 15.26 11.97 4.54
N ASP A 392 15.32 13.12 5.19
CA ASP A 392 15.49 14.41 4.50
C ASP A 392 16.88 14.57 3.87
N VAL A 393 17.93 13.94 4.45
CA VAL A 393 19.26 13.85 3.82
C VAL A 393 19.20 13.10 2.49
N ILE A 394 18.44 12.01 2.42
CA ILE A 394 18.23 11.25 1.18
C ILE A 394 17.56 12.13 0.12
N TYR A 395 16.51 12.87 0.48
CA TYR A 395 15.80 13.74 -0.46
C TYR A 395 16.65 14.92 -0.90
N LYS A 396 17.50 15.48 -0.03
CA LYS A 396 18.45 16.52 -0.41
C LYS A 396 19.43 16.02 -1.46
N PHE A 397 20.00 14.83 -1.25
CA PHE A 397 20.88 14.20 -2.21
C PHE A 397 20.16 13.91 -3.55
N ALA A 398 18.95 13.38 -3.48
CA ALA A 398 18.13 13.12 -4.66
C ALA A 398 17.78 14.41 -5.41
N GLU A 399 17.49 15.50 -4.69
CA GLU A 399 17.27 16.82 -5.30
C GLU A 399 18.54 17.36 -5.99
N GLU A 400 19.70 17.19 -5.40
CA GLU A 400 20.95 17.71 -5.95
C GLU A 400 21.48 16.90 -7.16
N ASN A 401 21.33 15.56 -7.13
CA ASN A 401 21.99 14.66 -8.07
C ASN A 401 21.06 13.91 -9.04
N LEU A 402 19.76 13.80 -8.72
CA LEU A 402 18.78 13.07 -9.49
C LEU A 402 17.68 14.01 -9.99
N GLY A 403 17.02 13.65 -11.08
CA GLY A 403 15.95 14.47 -11.64
C GLY A 403 16.48 15.59 -12.55
N GLY A 404 16.57 15.33 -13.84
CA GLY A 404 16.98 16.30 -14.87
C GLY A 404 15.95 16.42 -15.98
N GLN A 405 16.03 17.48 -16.78
CA GLN A 405 15.11 17.73 -17.90
C GLN A 405 15.24 16.73 -19.06
N ASP A 406 16.25 15.86 -19.04
CA ASP A 406 16.55 14.88 -20.10
C ASP A 406 16.27 13.43 -19.68
N GLU A 407 15.59 13.19 -18.56
CA GLU A 407 15.28 11.86 -18.06
C GLU A 407 14.11 11.19 -18.83
N CYS A 408 14.19 9.86 -19.00
CA CYS A 408 13.10 9.08 -19.60
C CYS A 408 11.95 8.87 -18.61
N ASP A 409 10.72 8.68 -19.11
CA ASP A 409 9.52 8.43 -18.29
C ASP A 409 9.70 7.26 -17.31
N ASP A 410 10.42 6.21 -17.70
CA ASP A 410 10.71 5.03 -16.86
C ASP A 410 11.57 5.39 -15.63
N GLN A 411 12.49 6.35 -15.77
CA GLN A 411 13.33 6.83 -14.66
C GLN A 411 12.53 7.68 -13.68
N GLU A 412 11.66 8.56 -14.18
CA GLU A 412 10.77 9.34 -13.32
C GLU A 412 9.81 8.45 -12.52
N GLU A 413 9.37 7.31 -13.08
CA GLU A 413 8.56 6.33 -12.36
C GLU A 413 9.32 5.73 -11.17
N MET A 414 10.61 5.40 -11.35
CA MET A 414 11.46 4.94 -10.25
C MET A 414 11.60 6.00 -9.15
N TRP A 415 11.79 7.26 -9.53
CA TRP A 415 11.89 8.37 -8.56
C TRP A 415 10.56 8.63 -7.85
N SER A 416 9.43 8.43 -8.52
CA SER A 416 8.11 8.56 -7.89
C SER A 416 7.90 7.56 -6.76
N ASN A 417 8.43 6.35 -6.88
CA ASN A 417 8.35 5.32 -5.85
C ASN A 417 9.07 5.73 -4.56
N LEU A 418 10.21 6.45 -4.68
CA LEU A 418 10.93 7.00 -3.51
C LEU A 418 10.08 7.99 -2.70
N LEU A 419 9.16 8.70 -3.37
CA LEU A 419 8.25 9.66 -2.74
C LEU A 419 6.99 8.99 -2.16
N ILE A 420 6.50 7.92 -2.79
CA ILE A 420 5.27 7.24 -2.39
C ILE A 420 5.48 6.37 -1.14
N GLU A 421 6.61 5.69 -1.04
CA GLU A 421 6.89 4.71 0.02
C GLU A 421 6.79 5.32 1.43
N PRO A 422 7.44 6.46 1.75
CA PRO A 422 7.36 7.05 3.09
C PRO A 422 5.96 7.51 3.48
N VAL A 423 5.15 7.92 2.49
CA VAL A 423 3.79 8.38 2.74
C VAL A 423 2.95 7.29 3.43
N SER A 424 3.17 6.02 3.06
CA SER A 424 2.45 4.90 3.68
C SER A 424 2.72 4.75 5.18
N HIS A 425 3.88 5.20 5.66
CA HIS A 425 4.36 5.06 7.05
C HIS A 425 4.10 6.29 7.93
N PHE A 426 3.57 7.38 7.38
CA PHE A 426 3.24 8.55 8.18
C PHE A 426 2.21 8.21 9.27
N LYS A 427 2.50 8.65 10.50
CA LYS A 427 1.61 8.49 11.67
C LYS A 427 0.82 9.75 12.02
N SER A 428 1.18 10.88 11.45
CA SER A 428 0.52 12.17 11.62
C SER A 428 0.52 12.94 10.31
N ILE A 429 -0.51 13.77 10.11
CA ILE A 429 -0.60 14.70 8.97
C ILE A 429 0.61 15.64 8.94
N LYS A 430 1.13 15.99 10.13
CA LYS A 430 2.30 16.88 10.27
C LYS A 430 3.63 16.22 9.92
N SER A 431 3.68 14.90 9.73
CA SER A 431 4.90 14.19 9.34
C SER A 431 5.46 14.70 8.01
N LEU A 432 4.59 14.99 7.05
CA LEU A 432 4.97 15.55 5.75
C LEU A 432 5.65 16.94 5.89
N LEU A 433 5.26 17.73 6.90
CA LEU A 433 5.78 19.07 7.11
C LEU A 433 7.21 19.09 7.69
N ARG A 434 7.65 17.96 8.25
CA ARG A 434 9.01 17.80 8.80
C ARG A 434 10.05 17.51 7.71
N LEU A 435 9.61 17.16 6.50
CA LEU A 435 10.47 16.88 5.35
C LEU A 435 10.60 18.17 4.51
N GLU A 436 11.72 18.87 4.65
CA GLU A 436 11.94 20.13 3.96
C GLU A 436 12.25 19.94 2.48
N ASN A 437 13.11 18.97 2.15
CA ASN A 437 13.59 18.72 0.78
C ASN A 437 12.66 17.82 -0.06
N PHE A 438 11.65 17.20 0.56
CA PHE A 438 10.70 16.32 -0.14
C PHE A 438 9.93 17.04 -1.27
N TYR A 439 9.50 18.28 -1.02
CA TYR A 439 8.78 19.06 -2.03
C TYR A 439 9.69 19.53 -3.17
N ASP A 440 10.95 19.83 -2.88
CA ASP A 440 11.88 20.30 -3.90
C ASP A 440 12.28 19.17 -4.85
N PHE A 441 12.41 17.96 -4.35
CA PHE A 441 12.55 16.76 -5.18
C PHE A 441 11.26 16.43 -5.96
N TYR A 442 10.06 16.53 -5.34
CA TYR A 442 8.78 16.36 -6.02
C TYR A 442 8.61 17.30 -7.23
N LYS A 443 9.06 18.54 -7.14
CA LYS A 443 9.00 19.52 -8.24
C LYS A 443 9.85 19.15 -9.45
N LYS A 444 10.90 18.35 -9.26
CA LYS A 444 11.78 17.93 -10.38
C LYS A 444 11.13 16.91 -11.29
N LEU A 445 10.12 16.19 -10.84
CA LEU A 445 9.35 15.31 -11.68
C LEU A 445 8.57 16.13 -12.72
N THR A 446 8.76 15.83 -14.00
CA THR A 446 8.11 16.55 -15.10
C THR A 446 6.79 15.90 -15.52
N ASN A 447 6.64 14.59 -15.27
CA ASN A 447 5.45 13.83 -15.62
C ASN A 447 4.28 14.13 -14.68
N ILE A 448 3.27 14.82 -15.21
CA ILE A 448 2.08 15.22 -14.46
C ILE A 448 1.31 14.01 -13.89
N ASN A 449 1.32 12.87 -14.57
CA ASN A 449 0.60 11.69 -14.09
C ASN A 449 1.26 11.10 -12.84
N LEU A 450 2.59 11.09 -12.77
CA LEU A 450 3.33 10.66 -11.59
C LEU A 450 3.12 11.63 -10.41
N GLN A 451 3.16 12.94 -10.69
CA GLN A 451 2.83 13.94 -9.68
C GLN A 451 1.42 13.75 -9.12
N LYS A 452 0.43 13.39 -9.96
CA LYS A 452 -0.92 13.08 -9.52
C LYS A 452 -0.97 11.84 -8.63
N GLN A 453 -0.25 10.76 -8.99
CA GLN A 453 -0.19 9.54 -8.19
C GLN A 453 0.37 9.82 -6.79
N ILE A 454 1.44 10.58 -6.69
CA ILE A 454 2.03 10.98 -5.41
C ILE A 454 1.04 11.84 -4.60
N SER A 455 0.41 12.81 -5.26
CA SER A 455 -0.57 13.68 -4.61
C SER A 455 -1.79 12.90 -4.10
N LEU A 456 -2.24 11.88 -4.87
CA LEU A 456 -3.32 10.97 -4.45
C LEU A 456 -2.89 10.10 -3.27
N ALA A 457 -1.69 9.57 -3.28
CA ALA A 457 -1.16 8.81 -2.14
C ALA A 457 -1.10 9.66 -0.87
N ILE A 458 -0.65 10.92 -0.99
CA ILE A 458 -0.59 11.87 0.12
C ILE A 458 -2.00 12.17 0.67
N ILE A 459 -2.96 12.50 -0.19
CA ILE A 459 -4.33 12.84 0.26
C ILE A 459 -5.03 11.63 0.88
N ASP A 460 -4.85 10.43 0.31
CA ASP A 460 -5.45 9.20 0.84
C ASP A 460 -4.88 8.87 2.23
N LYS A 461 -3.58 9.03 2.42
CA LYS A 461 -2.96 8.85 3.72
C LYS A 461 -3.41 9.89 4.75
N ILE A 462 -3.47 11.15 4.37
CA ILE A 462 -3.98 12.24 5.23
C ILE A 462 -5.41 11.94 5.68
N LEU A 463 -6.29 11.52 4.77
CA LEU A 463 -7.67 11.20 5.11
C LEU A 463 -7.80 9.95 5.97
N SER A 464 -6.95 8.94 5.77
CA SER A 464 -6.92 7.75 6.65
C SER A 464 -6.48 8.11 8.06
N LEU A 465 -5.42 8.89 8.21
CA LEU A 465 -4.92 9.37 9.51
C LEU A 465 -5.95 10.24 10.24
N ALA A 466 -6.66 11.10 9.50
CA ALA A 466 -7.73 11.92 10.06
C ALA A 466 -8.91 11.07 10.57
N SER A 467 -9.19 9.92 9.97
CA SER A 467 -10.22 9.00 10.44
C SER A 467 -9.81 8.26 11.71
N GLU A 468 -8.53 7.99 11.88
CA GLU A 468 -7.96 7.31 13.06
C GLU A 468 -7.73 8.27 14.23
N ASN A 469 -7.18 9.44 13.94
CA ASN A 469 -6.79 10.45 14.93
C ASN A 469 -7.54 11.77 14.72
N GLN A 470 -8.67 11.97 15.40
CA GLN A 470 -9.45 13.21 15.33
C GLN A 470 -8.72 14.49 15.81
N LYS A 471 -7.51 14.35 16.34
CA LYS A 471 -6.69 15.46 16.86
C LYS A 471 -5.74 16.05 15.82
N ASP A 472 -5.52 15.37 14.69
CA ASP A 472 -4.64 15.83 13.63
C ASP A 472 -5.42 16.81 12.74
N ILE A 473 -5.22 18.11 12.99
CA ILE A 473 -5.88 19.22 12.31
C ILE A 473 -4.84 20.23 11.78
N LEU A 474 -5.24 20.95 10.74
CA LEU A 474 -4.44 22.05 10.14
C LEU A 474 -4.85 23.38 10.78
N MET A 475 -3.96 23.97 11.56
CA MET A 475 -4.23 25.18 12.34
C MET A 475 -3.74 26.46 11.68
N ASP A 476 -2.56 26.39 11.04
CA ASP A 476 -1.85 27.55 10.53
C ASP A 476 -1.68 27.55 9.01
N VAL A 477 -1.43 28.73 8.43
CA VAL A 477 -1.23 28.89 6.99
C VAL A 477 -0.03 28.11 6.49
N GLU A 478 1.04 27.99 7.25
CA GLU A 478 2.24 27.20 6.90
C GLU A 478 1.92 25.72 6.77
N GLU A 479 1.12 25.15 7.67
CA GLU A 479 0.66 23.78 7.63
C GLU A 479 -0.24 23.53 6.39
N ILE A 480 -1.12 24.49 6.09
CA ILE A 480 -1.99 24.46 4.92
C ILE A 480 -1.16 24.48 3.64
N ASP A 481 -0.21 25.40 3.51
CA ASP A 481 0.65 25.50 2.35
C ASP A 481 1.52 24.26 2.18
N GLY A 482 1.99 23.68 3.27
CA GLY A 482 2.76 22.43 3.28
C GLY A 482 2.02 21.26 2.64
N ILE A 483 0.68 21.23 2.69
CA ILE A 483 -0.14 20.16 2.11
C ILE A 483 -0.71 20.58 0.74
N PHE A 484 -1.30 21.77 0.66
CA PHE A 484 -2.00 22.19 -0.56
C PHE A 484 -1.08 22.40 -1.76
N ARG A 485 0.22 22.62 -1.54
CA ARG A 485 1.21 22.69 -2.63
C ARG A 485 1.28 21.39 -3.44
N TYR A 486 1.09 20.22 -2.80
CA TYR A 486 1.00 18.94 -3.50
C TYR A 486 -0.35 18.74 -4.19
N LEU A 487 -1.43 19.19 -3.58
CA LEU A 487 -2.77 19.07 -4.14
C LEU A 487 -3.02 19.99 -5.35
N MET A 488 -2.12 20.94 -5.62
CA MET A 488 -2.26 21.88 -6.72
C MET A 488 -2.40 21.21 -8.08
N VAL A 489 -1.72 20.07 -8.30
CA VAL A 489 -1.80 19.31 -9.55
C VAL A 489 -3.21 18.73 -9.74
N LEU A 490 -3.82 18.22 -8.65
CA LEU A 490 -5.19 17.69 -8.66
C LEU A 490 -6.24 18.79 -8.82
N ILE A 491 -6.01 19.97 -8.23
CA ILE A 491 -6.91 21.14 -8.35
C ILE A 491 -6.89 21.70 -9.77
N LYS A 492 -5.72 21.71 -10.42
CA LYS A 492 -5.58 22.22 -11.80
C LYS A 492 -6.05 21.23 -12.86
N GLU A 493 -6.32 19.99 -12.49
CA GLU A 493 -6.79 18.99 -13.45
C GLU A 493 -8.14 19.44 -14.04
N SER A 494 -8.24 19.43 -15.38
CA SER A 494 -9.51 19.69 -16.07
C SER A 494 -10.22 18.39 -16.40
N PRO A 495 -11.57 18.37 -16.39
CA PRO A 495 -12.33 17.20 -16.83
C PRO A 495 -11.91 16.76 -18.24
N SER A 496 -11.87 15.47 -18.48
CA SER A 496 -11.46 14.89 -19.77
C SER A 496 -12.36 15.38 -20.91
N LYS A 497 -11.80 15.70 -22.07
CA LYS A 497 -12.58 16.05 -23.27
C LYS A 497 -13.34 14.84 -23.82
N LEU A 498 -14.45 15.10 -24.51
CA LEU A 498 -15.46 14.14 -24.98
C LEU A 498 -14.88 12.88 -25.68
N ASP A 499 -13.80 13.00 -26.43
CA ASP A 499 -13.25 11.91 -27.24
C ASP A 499 -12.48 10.86 -26.43
N THR A 500 -11.87 11.24 -25.35
CA THR A 500 -11.17 10.34 -24.40
C THR A 500 -12.14 9.65 -23.45
N ALA A 501 -13.23 10.30 -23.11
CA ALA A 501 -14.18 9.84 -22.11
C ALA A 501 -15.15 8.74 -22.62
N LYS A 502 -15.41 8.67 -23.93
CA LYS A 502 -16.24 7.59 -24.52
C LYS A 502 -15.67 6.20 -24.33
N ASN A 503 -14.36 6.10 -24.18
CA ASN A 503 -13.66 4.83 -23.97
C ASN A 503 -13.56 4.41 -22.48
N LEU A 504 -13.94 5.27 -21.53
CA LEU A 504 -13.70 5.13 -20.10
C LEU A 504 -14.99 4.92 -19.24
N GLY A 505 -16.16 4.72 -19.85
CA GLY A 505 -17.40 4.41 -19.11
C GLY A 505 -17.98 5.59 -18.32
N VAL A 506 -18.05 6.76 -18.92
CA VAL A 506 -18.48 8.01 -18.29
C VAL A 506 -19.93 8.02 -17.85
N THR A 507 -20.19 8.43 -16.60
CA THR A 507 -21.52 8.42 -15.97
C THR A 507 -22.25 9.77 -15.96
N LYS A 508 -21.56 10.92 -16.15
CA LYS A 508 -22.18 12.26 -16.15
C LYS A 508 -21.63 13.17 -17.24
N THR A 509 -22.53 13.87 -17.93
CA THR A 509 -22.21 14.96 -18.84
C THR A 509 -22.52 16.30 -18.17
N ILE A 510 -21.53 17.18 -18.13
CA ILE A 510 -21.73 18.59 -17.76
C ILE A 510 -21.47 19.43 -18.99
N LYS A 511 -22.43 20.28 -19.33
CA LYS A 511 -22.27 21.24 -20.43
C LYS A 511 -21.58 22.50 -19.89
N VAL A 512 -20.46 22.86 -20.44
CA VAL A 512 -19.72 24.09 -20.12
C VAL A 512 -19.61 24.92 -21.39
N ASN A 513 -20.08 26.14 -21.35
CA ASN A 513 -20.09 27.26 -22.30
C ASN A 513 -19.85 27.04 -23.82
N ASN A 514 -19.35 25.94 -24.31
CA ASN A 514 -19.21 25.62 -25.76
C ASN A 514 -18.93 24.12 -26.02
N GLY A 515 -19.18 23.25 -25.07
CA GLY A 515 -18.96 21.80 -25.24
C GLY A 515 -19.52 20.96 -24.12
N GLU A 516 -19.81 19.71 -24.41
CA GLU A 516 -20.13 18.73 -23.36
C GLU A 516 -18.82 18.22 -22.74
N LEU A 517 -18.59 18.52 -21.45
CA LEU A 517 -17.51 17.93 -20.66
C LEU A 517 -18.03 16.64 -20.02
N LEU A 518 -17.35 15.56 -20.33
CA LEU A 518 -17.59 14.27 -19.68
C LEU A 518 -16.73 14.19 -18.42
N VAL A 519 -17.39 13.93 -17.29
CA VAL A 519 -16.72 13.81 -16.00
C VAL A 519 -16.63 12.35 -15.63
N THR A 520 -15.41 11.85 -15.40
CA THR A 520 -15.17 10.47 -14.97
C THR A 520 -15.49 10.30 -13.48
N PRO A 521 -15.88 9.11 -13.04
CA PRO A 521 -16.07 8.83 -11.61
C PRO A 521 -14.79 9.07 -10.80
N GLU A 522 -13.62 8.74 -11.36
CA GLU A 522 -12.32 8.97 -10.72
C GLU A 522 -12.07 10.46 -10.44
N PHE A 523 -12.36 11.31 -11.43
CA PHE A 523 -12.24 12.77 -11.25
C PHE A 523 -13.13 13.27 -10.11
N LEU A 524 -14.38 12.81 -10.06
CA LEU A 524 -15.32 13.22 -9.00
C LEU A 524 -14.83 12.74 -7.63
N GLU A 525 -14.27 11.54 -7.53
CA GLU A 525 -13.69 11.01 -6.30
C GLU A 525 -12.52 11.88 -5.82
N VAL A 526 -11.64 12.29 -6.73
CA VAL A 526 -10.52 13.20 -6.41
C VAL A 526 -11.03 14.53 -5.86
N GLN A 527 -12.04 15.14 -6.52
CA GLN A 527 -12.63 16.39 -6.05
C GLN A 527 -13.31 16.23 -4.68
N GLU A 528 -13.95 15.08 -4.42
CA GLU A 528 -14.52 14.76 -3.12
C GLU A 528 -13.43 14.62 -2.03
N LYS A 529 -12.30 13.97 -2.35
CA LYS A 529 -11.14 13.87 -1.44
C LYS A 529 -10.60 15.26 -1.08
N ILE A 530 -10.45 16.16 -2.06
CA ILE A 530 -10.04 17.55 -1.81
C ILE A 530 -11.03 18.26 -0.88
N CYS A 531 -12.33 18.06 -1.09
CA CYS A 531 -13.37 18.62 -0.22
C CYS A 531 -13.29 18.11 1.23
N LYS A 532 -12.91 16.84 1.41
CA LYS A 532 -12.73 16.25 2.75
C LYS A 532 -11.55 16.89 3.51
N VAL A 533 -10.51 17.30 2.80
CA VAL A 533 -9.36 18.01 3.43
C VAL A 533 -9.79 19.36 4.03
N PHE A 534 -10.80 20.05 3.47
CA PHE A 534 -11.32 21.30 4.09
C PHE A 534 -11.88 21.06 5.50
N GLN A 535 -12.33 19.86 5.81
CA GLN A 535 -12.84 19.53 7.15
C GLN A 535 -11.73 19.45 8.19
N LEU A 536 -10.48 19.20 7.76
CA LEU A 536 -9.31 19.12 8.63
C LEU A 536 -8.76 20.51 8.98
N VAL A 537 -9.16 21.55 8.24
CA VAL A 537 -8.75 22.92 8.51
C VAL A 537 -9.59 23.45 9.68
N GLU A 538 -8.99 23.49 10.85
CA GLU A 538 -9.66 23.94 12.05
C GLU A 538 -8.67 24.56 13.05
N ASN A 539 -9.06 25.67 13.64
CA ASN A 539 -8.41 26.21 14.82
C ASN A 539 -9.42 26.17 15.98
N PRO A 540 -9.23 25.26 16.96
CA PRO A 540 -10.18 25.08 18.07
C PRO A 540 -10.31 26.30 18.96
N GLU A 541 -9.25 27.10 19.08
CA GLU A 541 -9.20 28.29 19.94
C GLU A 541 -9.84 29.51 19.26
N ASP A 542 -9.72 29.65 17.94
CA ASP A 542 -10.21 30.80 17.19
C ASP A 542 -10.94 30.41 15.90
N PRO A 543 -12.28 30.32 15.94
CA PRO A 543 -13.07 30.05 14.74
C PRO A 543 -12.95 31.11 13.63
N VAL A 544 -12.58 32.36 13.97
CA VAL A 544 -12.37 33.41 12.97
C VAL A 544 -11.11 33.12 12.16
N LYS A 545 -10.05 32.61 12.82
CA LYS A 545 -8.83 32.17 12.13
C LYS A 545 -9.12 31.00 11.17
N THR A 546 -10.00 30.08 11.57
CA THR A 546 -10.45 28.99 10.68
C THR A 546 -11.07 29.55 9.39
N ILE A 547 -11.95 30.56 9.50
CA ILE A 547 -12.55 31.21 8.32
C ILE A 547 -11.49 31.89 7.47
N ALA A 548 -10.55 32.60 8.08
CA ALA A 548 -9.45 33.25 7.38
C ALA A 548 -8.59 32.23 6.60
N ASN A 549 -8.29 31.07 7.21
CA ASN A 549 -7.56 29.98 6.58
C ASN A 549 -8.32 29.39 5.38
N LEU A 550 -9.64 29.18 5.49
CA LEU A 550 -10.46 28.71 4.39
C LEU A 550 -10.54 29.73 3.24
N LEU A 551 -10.62 31.01 3.54
CA LEU A 551 -10.56 32.09 2.55
C LEU A 551 -9.20 32.18 1.88
N TYR A 552 -8.12 31.90 2.62
CA TYR A 552 -6.76 31.82 2.10
C TYR A 552 -6.64 30.68 1.07
N ILE A 553 -7.13 29.48 1.41
CA ILE A 553 -7.14 28.31 0.50
C ILE A 553 -7.87 28.66 -0.80
N ARG A 554 -9.05 29.27 -0.71
CA ARG A 554 -9.77 29.73 -1.89
C ARG A 554 -8.92 30.64 -2.77
N LYS A 555 -8.35 31.69 -2.18
CA LYS A 555 -7.61 32.72 -2.93
C LYS A 555 -6.33 32.19 -3.56
N THR A 556 -5.60 31.35 -2.83
CA THR A 556 -4.26 30.89 -3.24
C THR A 556 -4.33 29.67 -4.16
N TYR A 557 -5.22 28.72 -3.90
CA TYR A 557 -5.25 27.43 -4.56
C TYR A 557 -6.47 27.23 -5.47
N LEU A 558 -7.70 27.40 -4.96
CA LEU A 558 -8.90 27.03 -5.71
C LEU A 558 -9.17 27.97 -6.90
N ASN A 559 -8.84 29.24 -6.80
CA ASN A 559 -8.99 30.20 -7.89
C ASN A 559 -8.07 29.98 -9.10
N LYS A 560 -7.18 28.97 -9.01
CA LYS A 560 -6.30 28.62 -10.15
C LYS A 560 -7.00 27.83 -11.24
N ASN A 561 -8.16 27.22 -10.95
CA ASN A 561 -9.00 26.56 -11.94
C ASN A 561 -10.48 26.86 -11.66
N LEU A 562 -11.01 27.83 -12.36
CA LEU A 562 -12.41 28.30 -12.20
C LEU A 562 -13.45 27.32 -12.77
N GLU A 563 -13.03 26.35 -13.59
CA GLU A 563 -13.93 25.32 -14.12
C GLU A 563 -14.27 24.28 -13.00
N ASN A 564 -13.38 24.05 -12.05
CA ASN A 564 -13.55 23.06 -10.99
C ASN A 564 -14.22 23.59 -9.72
N ILE A 565 -14.41 24.90 -9.59
CA ILE A 565 -14.99 25.48 -8.36
C ILE A 565 -16.39 24.97 -8.04
N ILE A 566 -17.13 24.49 -9.04
CA ILE A 566 -18.45 23.87 -8.85
C ILE A 566 -18.38 22.63 -7.92
N TYR A 567 -17.28 21.88 -7.93
CA TYR A 567 -17.09 20.70 -7.09
C TYR A 567 -16.59 21.06 -5.70
N THR A 568 -15.75 22.09 -5.58
CA THR A 568 -15.03 22.41 -4.33
C THR A 568 -15.69 23.51 -3.52
N TYR A 569 -16.26 24.54 -4.14
CA TYR A 569 -16.87 25.69 -3.44
C TYR A 569 -18.06 25.31 -2.57
N PRO A 570 -19.00 24.41 -2.97
CA PRO A 570 -20.12 24.07 -2.09
C PRO A 570 -19.69 23.53 -0.73
N SER A 571 -18.64 22.70 -0.69
CA SER A 571 -18.06 22.19 0.55
C SER A 571 -17.39 23.31 1.37
N LEU A 572 -16.60 24.15 0.72
CA LEU A 572 -15.94 25.29 1.35
C LEU A 572 -16.96 26.27 1.96
N ILE A 573 -17.99 26.66 1.18
CA ILE A 573 -19.07 27.54 1.62
C ILE A 573 -19.78 26.95 2.83
N SER A 574 -20.12 25.67 2.78
CA SER A 574 -20.80 24.99 3.88
C SER A 574 -19.97 24.98 5.16
N ARG A 575 -18.65 24.78 5.04
CA ARG A 575 -17.73 24.82 6.18
C ARG A 575 -17.62 26.23 6.77
N ILE A 576 -17.46 27.24 5.95
CA ILE A 576 -17.45 28.66 6.37
C ILE A 576 -18.77 29.02 7.05
N LEU A 577 -19.91 28.67 6.44
CA LEU A 577 -21.24 28.94 6.97
C LEU A 577 -21.45 28.30 8.35
N PHE A 578 -20.98 27.05 8.53
CA PHE A 578 -21.03 26.36 9.81
C PHE A 578 -20.22 27.10 10.89
N LYS A 579 -19.03 27.58 10.57
CA LYS A 579 -18.20 28.34 11.53
C LYS A 579 -18.82 29.71 11.84
N LEU A 580 -19.37 30.41 10.83
CA LEU A 580 -20.09 31.67 11.05
C LEU A 580 -21.30 31.50 11.97
N LYS A 581 -22.01 30.39 11.82
CA LYS A 581 -23.13 30.03 12.70
C LYS A 581 -22.66 29.87 14.16
N ILE A 582 -21.56 29.15 14.40
CA ILE A 582 -21.00 28.95 15.75
C ILE A 582 -20.61 30.30 16.36
N ILE A 583 -19.85 31.13 15.63
CA ILE A 583 -19.42 32.45 16.09
C ILE A 583 -20.63 33.32 16.46
N GLY A 584 -21.62 33.35 15.57
CA GLY A 584 -22.83 34.13 15.78
C GLY A 584 -23.61 33.70 17.02
N TYR A 585 -23.77 32.39 17.27
CA TYR A 585 -24.42 31.90 18.48
C TYR A 585 -23.64 32.23 19.77
N VAL A 586 -22.32 32.13 19.75
CA VAL A 586 -21.48 32.50 20.90
C VAL A 586 -21.64 34.00 21.19
N ASN A 587 -21.64 34.85 20.16
CA ASN A 587 -21.84 36.28 20.32
C ASN A 587 -23.23 36.60 20.89
N LEU A 588 -24.28 35.95 20.44
CA LEU A 588 -25.66 36.11 20.96
C LEU A 588 -25.78 35.67 22.41
N GLN A 589 -25.15 34.59 22.83
CA GLN A 589 -25.18 34.07 24.21
C GLN A 589 -24.40 34.98 25.17
N GLN A 590 -23.27 35.54 24.72
CA GLN A 590 -22.45 36.41 25.56
C GLN A 590 -23.02 37.82 25.73
N LYS A 591 -24.17 38.16 25.06
CA LYS A 591 -24.76 39.52 25.03
C LYS A 591 -23.72 40.60 24.73
N LYS A 592 -22.67 40.28 23.96
CA LYS A 592 -21.71 41.28 23.48
C LYS A 592 -22.34 42.00 22.31
N ASN A 593 -23.20 42.99 22.59
CA ASN A 593 -23.65 44.00 21.63
C ASN A 593 -22.53 45.02 21.33
N ASP A 594 -21.34 44.50 21.05
CA ASP A 594 -20.23 45.34 20.58
C ASP A 594 -20.46 45.56 19.07
N GLU A 595 -20.72 46.77 18.66
CA GLU A 595 -20.87 47.19 17.24
C GLU A 595 -19.73 46.64 16.36
N SER A 596 -18.53 46.42 16.96
CA SER A 596 -17.41 45.84 16.26
C SER A 596 -17.61 44.37 15.88
N SER A 597 -18.27 43.54 16.71
CA SER A 597 -18.54 42.13 16.47
C SER A 597 -19.65 41.91 15.41
N GLU A 598 -20.66 42.80 15.39
CA GLU A 598 -21.69 42.78 14.35
C GLU A 598 -21.11 43.19 12.99
N LEU A 599 -20.26 44.20 12.96
CA LEU A 599 -19.58 44.64 11.75
C LEU A 599 -18.68 43.54 11.17
N GLN A 600 -17.97 42.80 12.02
CA GLN A 600 -17.13 41.70 11.59
C GLN A 600 -17.95 40.51 11.06
N SER A 601 -19.03 40.17 11.75
CA SER A 601 -19.96 39.11 11.30
C SER A 601 -20.57 39.47 9.95
N THR A 602 -21.07 40.70 9.79
CA THR A 602 -21.64 41.19 8.51
C THR A 602 -20.60 41.16 7.38
N SER A 603 -19.35 41.53 7.65
CA SER A 603 -18.27 41.49 6.67
C SER A 603 -17.98 40.07 6.20
N ASN A 604 -17.96 39.10 7.11
CA ASN A 604 -17.72 37.69 6.78
C ASN A 604 -18.85 37.07 5.94
N PHE A 605 -20.12 37.43 6.22
CA PHE A 605 -21.24 37.02 5.37
C PHE A 605 -21.23 37.69 3.99
N LYS A 606 -20.77 38.94 3.90
CA LYS A 606 -20.55 39.58 2.59
C LYS A 606 -19.46 38.88 1.79
N ASN A 607 -18.35 38.47 2.44
CA ASN A 607 -17.31 37.66 1.78
C ASN A 607 -17.86 36.32 1.30
N LEU A 608 -18.73 35.68 2.08
CA LEU A 608 -19.40 34.43 1.67
C LEU A 608 -20.33 34.67 0.46
N SER A 609 -21.08 35.76 0.47
CA SER A 609 -21.93 36.16 -0.69
C SER A 609 -21.12 36.41 -1.95
N VAL A 610 -19.93 37.01 -1.83
CA VAL A 610 -19.01 37.19 -2.98
C VAL A 610 -18.55 35.83 -3.53
N ILE A 611 -18.26 34.84 -2.67
CA ILE A 611 -17.86 33.50 -3.11
C ILE A 611 -19.01 32.82 -3.87
N ILE A 612 -20.22 32.89 -3.33
CA ILE A 612 -21.42 32.33 -4.00
C ILE A 612 -21.69 33.02 -5.32
N ASN A 613 -21.50 34.33 -5.38
CA ASN A 613 -21.69 35.10 -6.60
C ASN A 613 -20.60 34.78 -7.65
N GLU A 614 -19.37 34.55 -7.25
CA GLU A 614 -18.32 34.06 -8.14
C GLU A 614 -18.70 32.71 -8.76
N LEU A 615 -19.19 31.78 -7.94
CA LEU A 615 -19.70 30.50 -8.45
C LEU A 615 -20.87 30.70 -9.44
N TYR A 616 -21.75 31.65 -9.15
CA TYR A 616 -22.86 32.03 -10.06
C TYR A 616 -22.34 32.54 -11.40
N GLN A 617 -21.39 33.45 -11.42
CA GLN A 617 -20.83 34.02 -12.64
C GLN A 617 -20.24 33.00 -13.60
N TYR A 618 -19.60 31.96 -13.09
CA TYR A 618 -18.96 30.93 -13.91
C TYR A 618 -19.85 29.72 -14.23
N HIS A 619 -20.85 29.41 -13.39
CA HIS A 619 -21.64 28.18 -13.52
C HIS A 619 -23.16 28.39 -13.51
N GLN A 620 -23.63 29.62 -13.79
CA GLN A 620 -25.05 29.95 -13.76
C GLN A 620 -25.93 29.10 -14.70
N GLU A 621 -25.40 28.68 -15.87
CA GLU A 621 -26.21 27.97 -16.86
C GLU A 621 -26.61 26.54 -16.41
N TYR A 622 -25.83 25.90 -15.59
CA TYR A 622 -25.98 24.47 -15.29
C TYR A 622 -26.19 24.13 -13.82
N SER A 623 -25.88 25.04 -12.91
CA SER A 623 -25.90 24.78 -11.46
C SER A 623 -26.62 25.87 -10.67
N SER A 624 -27.54 26.58 -11.30
CA SER A 624 -28.30 27.62 -10.61
C SER A 624 -29.16 27.10 -9.48
N ASP A 625 -29.64 25.86 -9.54
CA ASP A 625 -30.35 25.16 -8.46
C ASP A 625 -29.47 24.92 -7.22
N LEU A 626 -28.24 24.49 -7.43
CA LEU A 626 -27.25 24.34 -6.35
C LEU A 626 -26.91 25.70 -5.73
N ILE A 627 -26.67 26.69 -6.54
CA ILE A 627 -26.34 28.06 -6.11
C ILE A 627 -27.50 28.67 -5.32
N LEU A 628 -28.75 28.52 -5.80
CA LEU A 628 -29.95 28.91 -5.06
C LEU A 628 -29.97 28.24 -3.68
N THR A 629 -29.67 26.94 -3.60
CA THR A 629 -29.63 26.20 -2.33
C THR A 629 -28.58 26.76 -1.37
N LEU A 630 -27.41 27.14 -1.88
CA LEU A 630 -26.36 27.75 -1.06
C LEU A 630 -26.77 29.11 -0.50
N TYR A 631 -27.43 29.95 -1.31
CA TYR A 631 -27.98 31.21 -0.84
C TYR A 631 -29.08 30.97 0.21
N LEU A 632 -30.01 30.06 -0.03
CA LEU A 632 -31.09 29.73 0.92
C LEU A 632 -30.56 29.22 2.26
N ASN A 633 -29.52 28.38 2.25
CA ASN A 633 -28.87 27.95 3.49
C ASN A 633 -28.23 29.12 4.23
N THR A 634 -27.65 30.07 3.50
CA THR A 634 -27.07 31.28 4.08
C THR A 634 -28.15 32.19 4.68
N THR A 635 -29.33 32.34 4.02
CA THR A 635 -30.46 33.14 4.53
C THR A 635 -31.01 32.58 5.82
N ILE A 636 -31.10 31.24 5.94
CA ILE A 636 -31.58 30.60 7.17
C ILE A 636 -30.62 30.89 8.33
N VAL A 637 -29.32 30.83 8.11
CA VAL A 637 -28.32 31.12 9.16
C VAL A 637 -28.33 32.61 9.52
N THR A 638 -28.42 33.52 8.57
CA THR A 638 -28.49 34.98 8.82
C THR A 638 -29.74 35.37 9.61
N ASP A 639 -30.89 34.71 9.33
CA ASP A 639 -32.11 34.91 10.13
C ASP A 639 -31.91 34.41 11.56
N GLN A 640 -31.33 33.20 11.75
CA GLN A 640 -31.07 32.67 13.09
C GLN A 640 -30.15 33.56 13.92
N LEU A 641 -29.25 34.30 13.26
CA LEU A 641 -28.33 35.25 13.90
C LEU A 641 -28.90 36.66 14.01
N GLN A 642 -30.20 36.86 13.69
CA GLN A 642 -30.91 38.16 13.78
C GLN A 642 -30.37 39.27 12.87
N LEU A 643 -29.69 38.91 11.76
CA LEU A 643 -29.15 39.84 10.77
C LEU A 643 -30.20 40.11 9.67
N GLU A 644 -31.26 40.85 10.01
CA GLU A 644 -32.44 41.05 9.16
C GLU A 644 -32.15 41.66 7.79
N SER A 645 -31.37 42.76 7.72
CA SER A 645 -31.06 43.46 6.49
C SER A 645 -30.33 42.56 5.48
N LEU A 646 -29.39 41.76 5.98
CA LEU A 646 -28.62 40.86 5.17
C LEU A 646 -29.47 39.66 4.69
N CYS A 647 -30.34 39.15 5.56
CA CYS A 647 -31.28 38.08 5.23
C CYS A 647 -32.20 38.48 4.10
N TYR A 648 -32.75 39.71 4.16
CA TYR A 648 -33.61 40.27 3.09
C TYR A 648 -32.85 40.44 1.77
N GLU A 649 -31.62 40.96 1.82
CA GLU A 649 -30.76 41.10 0.64
C GLU A 649 -30.46 39.74 -0.03
N LEU A 650 -30.12 38.73 0.74
CA LEU A 650 -29.85 37.39 0.23
C LEU A 650 -31.09 36.71 -0.39
N PHE A 651 -32.29 36.89 0.20
CA PHE A 651 -33.53 36.44 -0.45
C PHE A 651 -33.79 37.18 -1.77
N THR A 652 -33.45 38.46 -1.84
CA THR A 652 -33.55 39.23 -3.09
C THR A 652 -32.63 38.62 -4.16
N GLN A 653 -31.43 38.22 -3.80
CA GLN A 653 -30.53 37.50 -4.71
C GLN A 653 -31.11 36.16 -5.17
N CYS A 654 -31.74 35.40 -4.26
CA CYS A 654 -32.44 34.17 -4.64
C CYS A 654 -33.50 34.40 -5.71
N PHE A 655 -34.23 35.52 -5.62
CA PHE A 655 -35.22 35.87 -6.63
C PHE A 655 -34.59 36.30 -7.97
N VAL A 656 -33.42 36.95 -7.94
CA VAL A 656 -32.71 37.31 -9.19
C VAL A 656 -32.27 36.01 -9.89
N ILE A 657 -31.67 35.05 -9.16
CA ILE A 657 -31.26 33.76 -9.75
C ILE A 657 -32.48 33.02 -10.34
N TYR A 658 -33.61 33.06 -9.64
CA TYR A 658 -34.83 32.43 -10.12
C TYR A 658 -35.34 33.07 -11.41
N GLU A 659 -35.37 34.42 -11.49
CA GLU A 659 -35.82 35.18 -12.65
C GLU A 659 -34.91 34.94 -13.86
N GLU A 660 -33.60 34.99 -13.68
CA GLU A 660 -32.64 34.94 -14.77
C GLU A 660 -32.43 33.54 -15.36
N ASN A 661 -32.43 32.51 -14.51
CA ASN A 661 -31.96 31.19 -14.94
C ASN A 661 -32.96 30.04 -14.72
N LEU A 662 -33.81 30.10 -13.67
CA LEU A 662 -34.60 28.93 -13.27
C LEU A 662 -36.02 28.96 -13.88
N ILE A 663 -36.55 30.11 -14.18
CA ILE A 663 -37.94 30.25 -14.71
C ILE A 663 -38.10 29.62 -16.09
N LEU A 664 -37.08 29.71 -16.94
CA LEU A 664 -37.09 29.20 -18.32
C LEU A 664 -36.22 27.93 -18.51
N SER A 665 -35.62 27.40 -17.48
CA SER A 665 -34.74 26.26 -17.61
C SER A 665 -35.53 25.00 -18.00
N THR A 666 -35.41 24.65 -19.28
CA THR A 666 -35.90 23.38 -19.84
C THR A 666 -34.93 22.23 -19.56
N HIS A 667 -34.52 22.02 -18.31
CA HIS A 667 -33.71 20.86 -18.00
C HIS A 667 -34.54 19.58 -18.10
N GLN A 668 -34.61 19.06 -19.32
CA GLN A 668 -35.19 17.75 -19.67
C GLN A 668 -34.30 16.55 -19.30
N ASN A 669 -33.38 16.69 -18.37
CA ASN A 669 -32.43 15.60 -18.06
C ASN A 669 -32.39 15.22 -16.59
N ARG A 670 -33.55 15.00 -15.95
CA ARG A 670 -33.63 13.97 -14.92
C ARG A 670 -34.38 12.81 -15.53
N ASN A 671 -33.76 11.62 -15.61
CA ASN A 671 -34.23 10.36 -16.19
C ASN A 671 -35.72 10.09 -15.93
N SER A 672 -36.62 10.75 -16.66
CA SER A 672 -38.06 10.58 -16.55
C SER A 672 -38.63 9.74 -17.70
N ALA A 673 -37.87 8.75 -18.16
CA ALA A 673 -38.36 7.83 -19.20
C ALA A 673 -39.31 6.72 -18.67
N SER A 674 -39.68 6.73 -17.38
CA SER A 674 -40.53 5.66 -16.82
C SER A 674 -41.51 6.04 -15.72
N VAL A 675 -41.82 7.33 -15.52
CA VAL A 675 -42.82 7.71 -14.51
C VAL A 675 -44.15 8.05 -15.20
N ASN A 676 -45.18 7.29 -14.84
CA ASN A 676 -46.55 7.55 -15.27
C ASN A 676 -46.92 9.03 -14.96
N PRO A 677 -47.53 9.80 -15.87
CA PRO A 677 -47.92 11.19 -15.61
C PRO A 677 -48.89 11.34 -14.42
N ARG A 678 -49.48 10.26 -13.95
CA ARG A 678 -50.39 10.21 -12.80
C ARG A 678 -49.69 10.15 -11.42
N ASP A 679 -48.44 9.68 -11.36
CA ASP A 679 -47.65 9.52 -10.11
C ASP A 679 -46.72 10.69 -9.81
N SER A 680 -46.92 11.85 -10.42
CA SER A 680 -46.00 12.98 -10.38
C SER A 680 -45.98 13.78 -9.06
N LEU A 681 -45.64 13.08 -7.95
CA LEU A 681 -45.09 13.73 -6.75
C LEU A 681 -43.56 13.95 -6.87
N SER A 682 -42.90 13.29 -7.81
CA SER A 682 -41.43 13.31 -7.95
C SER A 682 -40.85 13.89 -9.25
N GLY A 683 -41.63 14.64 -10.01
CA GLY A 683 -41.24 15.16 -11.33
C GLY A 683 -41.69 16.58 -11.60
N GLY A 684 -41.57 17.50 -10.61
CA GLY A 684 -41.87 18.92 -10.81
C GLY A 684 -40.83 19.58 -11.74
N SER A 685 -41.23 20.69 -12.38
CA SER A 685 -40.28 21.54 -13.12
C SER A 685 -39.26 22.14 -12.14
N LEU A 686 -38.04 22.41 -12.60
CA LEU A 686 -36.99 23.03 -11.77
C LEU A 686 -37.47 24.39 -11.20
N ALA A 687 -38.27 25.13 -11.95
CA ALA A 687 -38.89 26.37 -11.50
C ALA A 687 -39.83 26.13 -10.30
N PHE A 688 -40.65 25.06 -10.34
CA PHE A 688 -41.54 24.70 -9.25
C PHE A 688 -40.76 24.25 -7.99
N GLU A 689 -39.78 23.37 -8.14
CA GLU A 689 -38.93 22.94 -7.05
C GLU A 689 -38.21 24.12 -6.37
N SER A 690 -37.72 25.06 -7.16
CA SER A 690 -37.07 26.30 -6.67
C SER A 690 -38.01 27.18 -5.87
N ILE A 691 -39.27 27.37 -6.31
CA ILE A 691 -40.27 28.11 -5.54
C ILE A 691 -40.55 27.41 -4.21
N LEU A 692 -40.72 26.10 -4.20
CA LEU A 692 -40.92 25.35 -2.97
C LEU A 692 -39.74 25.47 -2.02
N ALA A 693 -38.50 25.43 -2.54
CA ALA A 693 -37.29 25.62 -1.75
C ALA A 693 -37.23 27.00 -1.08
N ILE A 694 -37.55 28.05 -1.83
CA ILE A 694 -37.66 29.42 -1.30
C ILE A 694 -38.79 29.50 -0.25
N ALA A 695 -39.98 28.96 -0.53
CA ALA A 695 -41.10 28.95 0.39
C ALA A 695 -40.71 28.23 1.71
N ASN A 696 -40.09 27.05 1.64
CA ASN A 696 -39.64 26.33 2.80
C ASN A 696 -38.57 27.07 3.63
N SER A 697 -37.69 27.81 2.97
CA SER A 697 -36.69 28.62 3.65
C SER A 697 -37.33 29.83 4.33
N LEU A 698 -38.30 30.53 3.68
CA LEU A 698 -39.08 31.60 4.29
C LEU A 698 -39.90 31.12 5.49
N ALA A 699 -40.49 29.91 5.42
CA ALA A 699 -41.25 29.33 6.53
C ALA A 699 -40.40 29.11 7.79
N LYS A 700 -39.09 28.87 7.61
CA LYS A 700 -38.13 28.68 8.70
C LYS A 700 -37.65 30.00 9.32
N THR A 701 -37.79 31.12 8.65
CA THR A 701 -37.38 32.43 9.17
C THR A 701 -38.29 32.92 10.27
N ARG A 702 -37.75 33.56 11.31
CA ARG A 702 -38.53 34.08 12.46
C ARG A 702 -38.23 35.52 12.83
N ASN A 703 -37.11 36.03 12.37
CA ASN A 703 -36.58 37.31 12.80
C ASN A 703 -36.77 38.46 11.80
N LEU A 704 -37.28 38.15 10.57
CA LEU A 704 -37.65 39.20 9.59
C LEU A 704 -38.80 40.07 10.14
N SER A 705 -38.80 41.39 9.85
CA SER A 705 -39.90 42.29 10.09
C SER A 705 -41.09 41.94 9.22
N LYS A 706 -42.29 42.37 9.60
CA LYS A 706 -43.53 42.09 8.89
C LYS A 706 -43.48 42.60 7.47
N ASP A 707 -43.06 43.84 7.27
CA ASP A 707 -43.03 44.49 5.97
C ASP A 707 -42.09 43.79 4.99
N ASN A 708 -40.90 43.41 5.46
CA ASN A 708 -39.93 42.67 4.67
C ASN A 708 -40.45 41.28 4.31
N TYR A 709 -41.05 40.58 5.28
CA TYR A 709 -41.59 39.24 5.07
C TYR A 709 -42.77 39.22 4.11
N GLU A 710 -43.72 40.11 4.26
CA GLU A 710 -44.88 40.27 3.35
C GLU A 710 -44.44 40.63 1.94
N SER A 711 -43.42 41.48 1.81
CA SER A 711 -42.86 41.85 0.51
C SER A 711 -42.29 40.61 -0.22
N LEU A 712 -41.53 39.75 0.53
CA LEU A 712 -40.94 38.52 -0.02
C LEU A 712 -42.00 37.50 -0.42
N ILE A 713 -43.03 37.28 0.43
CA ILE A 713 -44.12 36.34 0.13
C ILE A 713 -44.95 36.84 -1.08
N THR A 714 -45.21 38.13 -1.14
CA THR A 714 -45.97 38.72 -2.27
C THR A 714 -45.24 38.47 -3.58
N LYS A 715 -43.92 38.67 -3.59
CA LYS A 715 -43.07 38.41 -4.77
C LYS A 715 -43.07 36.93 -5.11
N LEU A 716 -42.95 36.05 -4.10
CA LEU A 716 -42.96 34.61 -4.29
C LEU A 716 -44.30 34.10 -4.84
N THR A 717 -45.44 34.61 -4.31
CA THR A 717 -46.78 34.28 -4.80
C THR A 717 -47.00 34.73 -6.24
N LEU A 718 -46.39 35.85 -6.64
CA LEU A 718 -46.40 36.30 -8.02
C LEU A 718 -45.69 35.29 -8.93
N TYR A 719 -44.49 34.82 -8.56
CA TYR A 719 -43.75 33.80 -9.33
C TYR A 719 -44.48 32.46 -9.36
N ALA A 720 -45.05 32.03 -8.24
CA ALA A 720 -45.87 30.82 -8.17
C ALA A 720 -47.02 30.86 -9.18
N SER A 721 -47.66 32.02 -9.35
CA SER A 721 -48.77 32.20 -10.29
C SER A 721 -48.36 32.25 -11.76
N ARG A 722 -47.06 32.38 -12.06
CA ARG A 722 -46.51 32.44 -13.43
C ARG A 722 -45.94 31.11 -13.92
N LEU A 723 -45.99 30.06 -13.12
CA LEU A 723 -45.56 28.72 -13.55
C LEU A 723 -46.40 28.24 -14.74
N LEU A 724 -45.81 27.38 -15.59
CA LEU A 724 -46.43 26.96 -16.86
C LEU A 724 -47.53 25.90 -16.65
N LYS A 725 -47.32 24.97 -15.71
CA LYS A 725 -48.26 23.87 -15.48
C LYS A 725 -49.25 24.22 -14.35
N LYS A 726 -50.55 24.09 -14.61
CA LYS A 726 -51.58 24.46 -13.66
C LYS A 726 -51.53 23.68 -12.32
N ASN A 727 -51.16 22.42 -12.35
CA ASN A 727 -50.93 21.63 -11.13
C ASN A 727 -49.76 22.16 -10.27
N GLU A 728 -48.69 22.60 -10.93
CA GLU A 728 -47.55 23.19 -10.22
C GLU A 728 -47.91 24.58 -9.66
N VAL A 729 -48.66 25.38 -10.43
CA VAL A 729 -49.20 26.69 -9.98
C VAL A 729 -50.03 26.50 -8.72
N THR A 730 -50.98 25.55 -8.71
CA THR A 730 -51.86 25.30 -7.58
C THR A 730 -51.06 24.93 -6.34
N ARG A 731 -50.15 23.96 -6.43
CA ARG A 731 -49.33 23.52 -5.33
C ARG A 731 -48.34 24.56 -4.81
N ALA A 732 -47.77 25.37 -5.71
CA ALA A 732 -46.89 26.47 -5.33
C ALA A 732 -47.66 27.57 -4.56
N ILE A 733 -48.85 27.92 -5.01
CA ILE A 733 -49.66 28.91 -4.30
C ILE A 733 -50.17 28.36 -2.97
N LEU A 734 -50.51 27.05 -2.85
CA LEU A 734 -50.83 26.43 -1.58
C LEU A 734 -49.65 26.51 -0.58
N ALA A 735 -48.41 26.31 -1.03
CA ALA A 735 -47.24 26.52 -0.18
C ALA A 735 -47.11 27.98 0.28
N CYS A 736 -47.42 28.96 -0.60
CA CYS A 736 -47.48 30.38 -0.22
C CYS A 736 -48.61 30.69 0.79
N ALA A 737 -49.75 30.02 0.72
CA ALA A 737 -50.85 30.19 1.67
C ALA A 737 -50.39 29.85 3.10
N HIS A 738 -49.59 28.83 3.31
CA HIS A 738 -49.01 28.51 4.60
C HIS A 738 -48.14 29.63 5.17
N LEU A 739 -47.41 30.36 4.31
CA LEU A 739 -46.57 31.47 4.74
C LEU A 739 -47.41 32.63 5.29
N TRP A 740 -48.58 32.93 4.67
CA TRP A 740 -49.51 33.93 5.15
C TRP A 740 -50.22 33.52 6.46
N ASN A 741 -50.37 32.24 6.74
CA ASN A 741 -50.97 31.72 7.96
C ASN A 741 -50.02 31.68 9.18
N GLN A 742 -48.77 32.06 9.00
CA GLN A 742 -47.75 31.96 10.05
C GLN A 742 -47.81 33.15 11.02
N GLU A 743 -48.05 32.89 12.30
CA GLU A 743 -48.01 33.89 13.37
C GLU A 743 -46.55 34.32 13.62
N ARG A 744 -46.35 35.67 13.66
CA ARG A 744 -45.01 36.23 13.89
C ARG A 744 -45.06 37.36 14.94
N LYS A 745 -44.10 37.28 15.89
CA LYS A 745 -43.88 38.29 16.94
C LYS A 745 -45.16 38.79 17.65
N GLY A 746 -46.20 37.91 17.83
CA GLY A 746 -47.43 38.22 18.51
C GLY A 746 -48.47 38.95 17.64
N GLU A 747 -48.29 38.99 16.34
CA GLU A 747 -49.28 39.48 15.42
C GLU A 747 -50.08 38.30 14.82
N GLU A 748 -51.39 38.51 14.63
CA GLU A 748 -52.29 37.53 14.05
C GLU A 748 -51.94 37.24 12.58
N ASN A 749 -52.29 36.03 12.15
CA ASN A 749 -52.16 35.60 10.74
C ASN A 749 -53.09 36.42 9.82
N ASP A 750 -52.71 36.59 8.54
CA ASP A 750 -53.52 37.22 7.53
C ASP A 750 -54.49 36.22 6.86
N GLY A 751 -55.54 35.83 7.58
CA GLY A 751 -56.57 34.91 7.11
C GLY A 751 -57.23 35.36 5.78
N LYS A 752 -57.27 36.68 5.49
CA LYS A 752 -57.79 37.19 4.25
C LYS A 752 -56.90 36.82 3.07
N ARG A 753 -55.60 37.00 3.18
CA ARG A 753 -54.62 36.60 2.17
C ARG A 753 -54.59 35.09 1.95
N VAL A 754 -54.72 34.32 3.01
CA VAL A 754 -54.85 32.84 2.95
C VAL A 754 -56.05 32.45 2.10
N LEU A 755 -57.22 33.04 2.36
CA LEU A 755 -58.44 32.81 1.57
C LEU A 755 -58.29 33.22 0.11
N GLU A 756 -57.69 34.36 -0.18
CA GLU A 756 -57.34 34.80 -1.54
C GLU A 756 -56.50 33.81 -2.30
N CYS A 757 -55.46 33.23 -1.64
CA CYS A 757 -54.59 32.17 -2.19
C CYS A 757 -55.37 30.92 -2.52
N LEU A 758 -56.23 30.44 -1.60
CA LEU A 758 -57.01 29.21 -1.79
C LEU A 758 -58.07 29.39 -2.89
N GLN A 759 -58.75 30.56 -2.98
CA GLN A 759 -59.68 30.86 -4.06
C GLN A 759 -58.96 30.92 -5.43
N LYS A 760 -57.74 31.41 -5.45
CA LYS A 760 -56.90 31.41 -6.68
C LYS A 760 -56.52 29.98 -7.05
N CYS A 761 -56.13 29.14 -6.09
CA CYS A 761 -55.83 27.72 -6.31
C CYS A 761 -57.04 27.01 -6.93
N LEU A 762 -58.24 27.21 -6.38
CA LEU A 762 -59.46 26.61 -6.87
C LEU A 762 -59.73 26.97 -8.33
N ARG A 763 -59.65 28.27 -8.68
CA ARG A 763 -59.81 28.74 -10.07
C ARG A 763 -58.80 28.13 -11.05
N VAL A 764 -57.54 27.94 -10.60
CA VAL A 764 -56.50 27.34 -11.44
C VAL A 764 -56.72 25.86 -11.61
N ALA A 765 -57.12 25.15 -10.53
CA ALA A 765 -57.42 23.72 -10.53
C ALA A 765 -58.65 23.39 -11.41
N ASP A 766 -59.70 24.20 -11.36
CA ASP A 766 -60.87 24.08 -12.23
C ASP A 766 -60.51 24.23 -13.73
N GLY A 767 -59.54 24.99 -14.02
CA GLY A 767 -59.06 25.20 -15.41
C GLY A 767 -58.17 24.04 -15.93
N CYS A 768 -57.88 22.98 -15.17
CA CYS A 768 -57.08 21.84 -15.65
C CYS A 768 -57.82 21.04 -16.71
N LEU A 769 -57.13 20.65 -17.79
CA LEU A 769 -57.67 19.86 -18.91
C LEU A 769 -57.97 18.42 -18.55
N ASP A 770 -57.23 17.86 -17.61
CA ASP A 770 -57.40 16.50 -17.09
C ASP A 770 -58.36 16.53 -15.90
N PRO A 771 -59.56 15.94 -16.03
CA PRO A 771 -60.56 15.96 -14.95
C PRO A 771 -60.10 15.19 -13.69
N PHE A 772 -59.34 14.13 -13.86
CA PHE A 772 -58.79 13.36 -12.73
C PHE A 772 -57.84 14.23 -11.92
N LEU A 773 -56.93 14.92 -12.61
CA LEU A 773 -55.97 15.82 -11.95
C LEU A 773 -56.65 17.04 -11.30
N SER A 774 -57.68 17.55 -11.91
CA SER A 774 -58.50 18.65 -11.35
C SER A 774 -59.12 18.28 -10.02
N VAL A 775 -59.76 17.09 -9.95
CA VAL A 775 -60.40 16.60 -8.73
C VAL A 775 -59.36 16.28 -7.66
N LYS A 776 -58.21 15.69 -8.05
CA LYS A 776 -57.09 15.45 -7.12
C LYS A 776 -56.60 16.75 -6.47
N LEU A 777 -56.48 17.84 -7.28
CA LEU A 777 -56.11 19.16 -6.76
C LEU A 777 -57.20 19.73 -5.83
N PHE A 778 -58.51 19.53 -6.12
CA PHE A 778 -59.57 19.96 -5.19
C PHE A 778 -59.44 19.23 -3.84
N ILE A 779 -59.14 17.95 -3.83
CA ILE A 779 -58.93 17.22 -2.57
C ILE A 779 -57.69 17.76 -1.84
N GLU A 780 -56.57 18.07 -2.55
CA GLU A 780 -55.41 18.73 -1.99
C GLU A 780 -55.76 20.10 -1.39
N ILE A 781 -56.54 20.93 -2.08
CA ILE A 781 -57.00 22.26 -1.59
C ILE A 781 -57.90 22.10 -0.37
N LEU A 782 -58.82 21.11 -0.36
CA LEU A 782 -59.65 20.81 0.77
C LEU A 782 -58.82 20.41 2.00
N ASN A 783 -57.88 19.51 1.84
CA ASN A 783 -56.95 19.10 2.90
C ASN A 783 -56.20 20.29 3.50
N GLN A 784 -55.72 21.19 2.61
CA GLN A 784 -54.99 22.36 3.07
C GLN A 784 -55.92 23.41 3.72
N SER A 785 -57.17 23.55 3.27
CA SER A 785 -58.14 24.48 3.90
C SER A 785 -58.48 24.05 5.34
N ILE A 786 -58.49 22.73 5.61
CA ILE A 786 -58.69 22.19 6.94
C ILE A 786 -57.48 22.49 7.83
N ILE A 787 -56.26 22.22 7.35
CA ILE A 787 -55.01 22.47 8.07
C ILE A 787 -54.83 23.95 8.41
N LEU A 788 -55.21 24.85 7.48
CA LEU A 788 -55.13 26.31 7.64
C LEU A 788 -56.29 26.90 8.46
N ASN A 789 -57.22 26.09 8.89
CA ASN A 789 -58.39 26.44 9.67
C ASN A 789 -59.19 27.61 9.07
N VAL A 790 -59.54 27.48 7.78
CA VAL A 790 -60.27 28.50 7.00
C VAL A 790 -61.76 28.40 7.28
N ASP A 791 -62.51 29.50 7.05
CA ASP A 791 -63.94 29.62 7.24
C ASP A 791 -64.76 28.43 6.71
N SER A 792 -65.68 27.93 7.53
CA SER A 792 -66.47 26.73 7.24
C SER A 792 -67.28 26.85 5.92
N TRP A 793 -67.67 28.07 5.52
CA TRP A 793 -68.41 28.29 4.26
C TRP A 793 -67.56 27.93 3.03
N PHE A 794 -66.24 28.25 3.03
CA PHE A 794 -65.32 27.92 1.94
C PHE A 794 -65.07 26.41 1.91
N THR A 795 -64.78 25.83 3.04
CA THR A 795 -64.49 24.40 3.18
C THR A 795 -65.66 23.52 2.73
N ASN A 796 -66.89 23.90 3.12
CA ASN A 796 -68.14 23.21 2.70
C ASN A 796 -68.38 23.35 1.20
N GLY A 797 -68.12 24.55 0.64
CA GLY A 797 -68.22 24.77 -0.82
C GLY A 797 -67.22 23.89 -1.61
N VAL A 798 -66.02 23.72 -1.13
CA VAL A 798 -64.98 22.83 -1.78
C VAL A 798 -65.42 21.37 -1.64
N ILE A 799 -66.03 20.95 -0.52
CA ILE A 799 -66.54 19.58 -0.34
C ILE A 799 -67.65 19.28 -1.36
N GLU A 800 -68.63 20.15 -1.51
CA GLU A 800 -69.72 19.96 -2.48
C GLU A 800 -69.19 19.94 -3.91
N LEU A 801 -68.28 20.83 -4.25
CA LEU A 801 -67.61 20.87 -5.59
C LEU A 801 -66.85 19.59 -5.84
N THR A 802 -66.07 19.11 -4.89
CA THR A 802 -65.26 17.89 -5.01
C THR A 802 -66.16 16.66 -5.18
N LYS A 803 -67.20 16.56 -4.40
CA LYS A 803 -68.16 15.47 -4.46
C LYS A 803 -68.85 15.38 -5.83
N THR A 804 -69.36 16.51 -6.31
CA THR A 804 -70.00 16.57 -7.63
C THR A 804 -69.07 16.18 -8.77
N ASN A 805 -67.80 16.56 -8.70
CA ASN A 805 -66.83 16.22 -9.73
C ASN A 805 -66.33 14.76 -9.64
N ILE A 806 -66.29 14.15 -8.43
CA ILE A 806 -65.98 12.70 -8.28
C ILE A 806 -67.13 11.88 -8.89
N GLU A 807 -68.39 12.24 -8.69
CA GLU A 807 -69.55 11.53 -9.24
C GLU A 807 -69.60 11.57 -10.79
N ASN A 808 -69.00 12.60 -11.40
CA ASN A 808 -68.93 12.76 -12.87
C ASN A 808 -67.76 11.99 -13.50
N LEU A 809 -66.86 11.39 -12.74
CA LEU A 809 -65.70 10.62 -13.26
C LEU A 809 -66.03 9.12 -13.41
N GLU A 810 -65.65 8.53 -14.53
CA GLU A 810 -65.83 7.06 -14.79
C GLU A 810 -64.89 6.18 -13.93
N ASP A 811 -63.70 6.65 -13.63
CA ASP A 811 -62.69 5.95 -12.80
C ASP A 811 -62.40 6.80 -11.54
N ASN A 812 -63.21 6.63 -10.51
CA ASN A 812 -63.22 7.50 -9.31
C ASN A 812 -62.74 6.79 -8.01
N GLN A 813 -62.40 5.49 -8.06
CA GLN A 813 -62.16 4.73 -6.82
C GLN A 813 -60.98 5.27 -5.97
N GLU A 814 -59.88 5.63 -6.59
CA GLU A 814 -58.71 6.18 -5.90
C GLU A 814 -59.04 7.53 -5.23
N LEU A 815 -59.66 8.42 -6.00
CA LEU A 815 -60.02 9.76 -5.52
C LEU A 815 -61.12 9.72 -4.44
N ASP A 816 -62.07 8.81 -4.56
CA ASP A 816 -63.11 8.61 -3.52
C ASP A 816 -62.53 8.16 -2.20
N ILE A 817 -61.57 7.25 -2.23
CA ILE A 817 -60.84 6.81 -1.03
C ILE A 817 -60.05 7.97 -0.38
N LEU A 818 -59.34 8.79 -1.21
CA LEU A 818 -58.61 9.95 -0.71
C LEU A 818 -59.55 11.00 -0.12
N PHE A 819 -60.68 11.26 -0.78
CA PHE A 819 -61.71 12.21 -0.32
C PHE A 819 -62.33 11.78 0.99
N LYS A 820 -62.73 10.50 1.13
CA LYS A 820 -63.27 9.92 2.37
C LYS A 820 -62.26 10.00 3.53
N ARG A 821 -60.97 9.82 3.26
CA ARG A 821 -59.95 9.99 4.30
C ARG A 821 -59.86 11.43 4.80
N VAL A 822 -59.95 12.40 3.92
CA VAL A 822 -59.91 13.81 4.30
C VAL A 822 -61.18 14.20 5.10
N LEU A 823 -62.36 13.70 4.71
CA LEU A 823 -63.57 13.92 5.47
C LEU A 823 -63.54 13.24 6.86
N ALA A 824 -63.06 12.01 6.97
CA ALA A 824 -62.91 11.29 8.24
C ALA A 824 -61.98 12.04 9.23
N TYR A 825 -60.95 12.77 8.69
CA TYR A 825 -60.12 13.61 9.52
C TYR A 825 -60.87 14.84 10.08
N MET A 826 -61.83 15.39 9.32
CA MET A 826 -62.66 16.49 9.81
C MET A 826 -63.64 16.06 10.92
N GLU A 827 -64.15 14.82 10.84
CA GLU A 827 -65.10 14.29 11.82
C GLU A 827 -64.41 13.89 13.14
N ASN A 828 -63.16 13.50 13.07
CA ASN A 828 -62.36 13.08 14.23
C ASN A 828 -61.00 13.82 14.26
N PRO A 829 -60.92 15.05 14.72
CA PRO A 829 -59.76 15.88 14.75
C PRO A 829 -58.82 15.59 15.94
N ASN A 830 -58.50 14.32 16.24
CA ASN A 830 -57.57 13.93 17.31
C ASN A 830 -56.21 13.64 16.73
#